data_f599f8c9892f8f2e3153d9769a5537b9
#
_entry.id   f599f8c9892f8f2e3153d9769a5537b9
#
_cell.length_a   1.000
_cell.length_b   1.000
_cell.length_c   1.000
_cell.angle_alpha   90.00
_cell.angle_beta   90.00
_cell.angle_gamma   90.00
#
_symmetry.space_group_name_H-M   'P 1'
#
loop_
_entity.id
_entity.type
_entity.pdbx_description
1 polymer ?
#
loop_
_entity_poly.entity_id
_entity_poly.type
_entity_poly.pdbx_seq_one_letter_code
_entity_poly.pdbx_strand_id
1 'polypeptide(L)'
;MVRDRLAALARRPELIPGLLAIATFVILAASQGGWEVIEWAPAGLVMLGLLAAAAFAYRARLRELDRANLIAIVLLAAFVAWSFASIAWAEVQGTALDGANRSLVYLLVYAVFSVVAWRAGSAAIVLGLYSVGLAVAGVFVLADAAGSQDAALSLVNGRMAEPTGYPNAVAALFIGGFWPAVHLASRREVPWFLRGLLLAAAGFLVQLALLPQSRASLIVIPFALVFYLLVTPNRIRASIALALALGATALAAPTILDVYTVATDGGNVGEAFSSAADAMLIACAGLLVAGTLIGLLDSRLELSRSTERTAGRVGIALSAVAVVAGIVVGLAAVGNPGDWLNDRWQDFKGDYDKGGFGSSRFTGDLGSGRYDFWSVGLSDEFASAPVVGEGADNFAVGYLEHRDTDEEPFYPHSLPVRLLAGTGIVGTALFLGFLVAAAVAVFRTRLRYPDPLGRGVAAVALAGAVYFLLHSSGDWLWTFAGITMPVIAWLGIAGGGMRGREPVRPTPLPLPAPARIGMIAAAALVAIVAAVSLALPWISARLTDSAASGWPDDPQAAYSRLDTARDLNPLSARPDLVAGTIAIRNDDPTRAAAAFTRAAEREPTNWYARIELGTLDLADGKRGRGVAELHRARELNPAEPLIATAIRRSRGSNPLTTAAIDRDLLDRVCSRVGATQQTRYCKN
;
A
#
# COMPACT_ATOMS: atom_id res chain seq x y z
N MET A 1 24.25 21.91 27.08
CA MET A 1 24.28 20.66 26.28
C MET A 1 22.94 20.28 25.66
N VAL A 2 21.82 20.10 26.42
CA VAL A 2 20.48 19.82 25.82
C VAL A 2 19.97 21.03 25.05
N ARG A 3 20.08 22.24 25.62
CA ARG A 3 19.64 23.50 24.98
C ARG A 3 20.39 23.79 23.68
N ASP A 4 21.69 23.48 23.64
CA ASP A 4 22.52 23.67 22.42
C ASP A 4 22.18 22.63 21.34
N ARG A 5 21.82 21.41 21.73
CA ARG A 5 21.33 20.38 20.80
C ARG A 5 19.96 20.72 20.22
N LEU A 6 19.03 21.23 21.03
CA LEU A 6 17.73 21.72 20.57
C LEU A 6 17.89 22.92 19.62
N ALA A 7 18.79 23.88 19.96
CA ALA A 7 19.11 24.99 19.08
C ALA A 7 19.77 24.53 17.77
N ALA A 8 20.57 23.46 17.80
CA ALA A 8 21.14 22.87 16.59
C ALA A 8 20.10 22.13 15.73
N LEU A 9 19.09 21.50 16.33
CA LEU A 9 17.94 20.91 15.62
C LEU A 9 17.05 21.98 15.00
N ALA A 10 16.78 23.07 15.71
CA ALA A 10 16.01 24.23 15.18
C ALA A 10 16.65 24.89 13.95
N ARG A 11 17.98 24.67 13.75
CA ARG A 11 18.72 25.15 12.57
C ARG A 11 18.69 24.16 11.39
N ARG A 12 17.79 23.18 11.39
CA ARG A 12 17.64 22.15 10.34
C ARG A 12 16.29 22.28 9.66
N PRO A 13 16.10 23.25 8.76
CA PRO A 13 14.79 23.50 8.14
C PRO A 13 14.26 22.32 7.33
N GLU A 14 15.16 21.42 6.87
CA GLU A 14 14.78 20.19 6.19
C GLU A 14 14.02 19.20 7.06
N LEU A 15 14.03 19.32 8.38
CA LEU A 15 13.25 18.47 9.27
C LEU A 15 11.76 18.80 9.24
N ILE A 16 11.37 20.05 8.95
CA ILE A 16 9.96 20.47 8.94
C ILE A 16 9.15 19.63 7.91
N PRO A 17 9.51 19.63 6.61
CA PRO A 17 8.78 18.80 5.65
C PRO A 17 8.88 17.31 5.96
N GLY A 18 10.01 16.85 6.53
CA GLY A 18 10.18 15.46 6.95
C GLY A 18 9.21 15.07 8.07
N LEU A 19 9.09 15.87 9.11
CA LEU A 19 8.19 15.60 10.25
C LEU A 19 6.72 15.61 9.83
N LEU A 20 6.31 16.57 9.01
CA LEU A 20 4.95 16.65 8.48
C LEU A 20 4.62 15.42 7.61
N ALA A 21 5.56 15.02 6.76
CA ALA A 21 5.37 13.82 5.94
C ALA A 21 5.32 12.53 6.78
N ILE A 22 6.18 12.38 7.81
CA ILE A 22 6.13 11.22 8.71
C ILE A 22 4.79 11.18 9.46
N ALA A 23 4.32 12.30 9.99
CA ALA A 23 3.00 12.35 10.62
C ALA A 23 1.90 11.89 9.64
N THR A 24 1.94 12.37 8.40
CA THR A 24 1.02 11.94 7.34
C THR A 24 1.12 10.43 7.08
N PHE A 25 2.34 9.88 6.97
CA PHE A 25 2.53 8.44 6.69
C PHE A 25 2.03 7.56 7.85
N VAL A 26 2.27 7.97 9.11
CA VAL A 26 1.79 7.24 10.27
C VAL A 26 0.26 7.32 10.41
N ILE A 27 -0.33 8.48 10.12
CA ILE A 27 -1.80 8.64 10.08
C ILE A 27 -2.39 7.71 9.01
N LEU A 28 -1.85 7.72 7.79
CA LEU A 28 -2.31 6.81 6.73
C LEU A 28 -2.15 5.34 7.13
N ALA A 29 -1.04 4.98 7.77
CA ALA A 29 -0.83 3.62 8.27
C ALA A 29 -1.93 3.20 9.26
N ALA A 30 -2.36 4.11 10.15
CA ALA A 30 -3.43 3.87 11.11
C ALA A 30 -4.85 4.00 10.52
N SER A 31 -4.99 4.61 9.32
CA SER A 31 -6.25 4.81 8.62
C SER A 31 -6.34 3.84 7.45
N GLN A 32 -6.63 2.59 7.72
CA GLN A 32 -6.76 1.49 6.75
C GLN A 32 -5.59 1.41 5.73
N GLY A 33 -4.39 1.82 6.13
CA GLY A 33 -3.23 1.88 5.22
C GLY A 33 -3.34 2.95 4.13
N GLY A 34 -4.36 3.79 4.16
CA GLY A 34 -4.59 4.86 3.18
C GLY A 34 -4.95 4.33 1.79
N TRP A 35 -5.83 3.32 1.68
CA TRP A 35 -6.17 2.76 0.36
C TRP A 35 -7.35 3.46 -0.32
N GLU A 36 -8.29 4.04 0.45
CA GLU A 36 -9.43 4.80 -0.08
C GLU A 36 -9.08 6.26 -0.41
N VAL A 37 -9.80 6.84 -1.38
CA VAL A 37 -9.60 8.24 -1.79
C VAL A 37 -9.78 9.24 -0.64
N ILE A 38 -10.68 8.94 0.29
CA ILE A 38 -10.94 9.79 1.46
C ILE A 38 -9.75 9.91 2.41
N GLU A 39 -8.82 8.97 2.35
CA GLU A 39 -7.64 8.88 3.20
C GLU A 39 -6.39 9.44 2.50
N TRP A 40 -6.08 8.96 1.28
CA TRP A 40 -4.85 9.35 0.59
C TRP A 40 -4.91 10.70 -0.11
N ALA A 41 -6.08 11.19 -0.53
CA ALA A 41 -6.16 12.46 -1.25
C ALA A 41 -5.79 13.68 -0.38
N PRO A 42 -6.22 13.78 0.90
CA PRO A 42 -5.71 14.83 1.81
C PRO A 42 -4.20 14.79 1.98
N ALA A 43 -3.62 13.58 2.07
CA ALA A 43 -2.17 13.43 2.12
C ALA A 43 -1.50 13.96 0.85
N GLY A 44 -2.10 13.75 -0.31
CA GLY A 44 -1.66 14.33 -1.58
C GLY A 44 -1.67 15.86 -1.56
N LEU A 45 -2.72 16.49 -1.02
CA LEU A 45 -2.81 17.94 -0.86
C LEU A 45 -1.72 18.48 0.09
N VAL A 46 -1.43 17.77 1.18
CA VAL A 46 -0.30 18.10 2.07
C VAL A 46 1.02 18.02 1.32
N MET A 47 1.25 16.96 0.54
CA MET A 47 2.49 16.80 -0.25
C MET A 47 2.59 17.87 -1.33
N LEU A 48 1.51 18.28 -1.96
CA LEU A 48 1.49 19.40 -2.92
C LEU A 48 1.90 20.73 -2.25
N GLY A 49 1.35 21.02 -1.08
CA GLY A 49 1.74 22.20 -0.28
C GLY A 49 3.22 22.15 0.12
N LEU A 50 3.71 20.99 0.56
CA LEU A 50 5.11 20.80 0.89
C LEU A 50 6.03 20.94 -0.34
N LEU A 51 5.61 20.45 -1.52
CA LEU A 51 6.36 20.62 -2.76
C LEU A 51 6.46 22.10 -3.15
N ALA A 52 5.36 22.85 -3.07
CA ALA A 52 5.34 24.28 -3.35
C ALA A 52 6.30 25.02 -2.40
N ALA A 53 6.23 24.76 -1.11
CA ALA A 53 7.12 25.34 -0.10
C ALA A 53 8.59 24.95 -0.34
N ALA A 54 8.86 23.68 -0.64
CA ALA A 54 10.21 23.20 -0.92
C ALA A 54 10.77 23.79 -2.21
N ALA A 55 9.98 23.88 -3.28
CA ALA A 55 10.39 24.51 -4.55
C ALA A 55 10.74 25.98 -4.36
N PHE A 56 10.02 26.70 -3.52
CA PHE A 56 10.34 28.08 -3.17
C PHE A 56 11.63 28.17 -2.32
N ALA A 57 11.72 27.37 -1.24
CA ALA A 57 12.84 27.43 -0.29
C ALA A 57 14.15 26.89 -0.89
N TYR A 58 14.09 25.85 -1.73
CA TYR A 58 15.24 25.16 -2.29
C TYR A 58 15.40 25.37 -3.80
N ARG A 59 14.90 26.47 -4.36
CA ARG A 59 14.92 26.77 -5.82
C ARG A 59 16.32 26.66 -6.47
N ALA A 60 17.39 26.97 -5.73
CA ALA A 60 18.76 26.82 -6.22
C ALA A 60 19.13 25.34 -6.47
N ARG A 61 18.58 24.45 -5.68
CA ARG A 61 18.88 23.03 -5.72
C ARG A 61 18.31 22.29 -6.91
N LEU A 62 17.22 22.77 -7.49
CA LEU A 62 16.60 22.19 -8.70
C LEU A 62 17.63 22.02 -9.85
N ARG A 63 18.66 22.88 -9.87
CA ARG A 63 19.74 22.83 -10.87
C ARG A 63 20.86 21.85 -10.52
N GLU A 64 20.89 21.40 -9.29
CA GLU A 64 21.99 20.58 -8.74
C GLU A 64 21.56 19.14 -8.52
N LEU A 65 20.30 18.80 -8.86
CA LEU A 65 19.82 17.43 -8.84
C LEU A 65 20.67 16.58 -9.78
N ASP A 66 21.06 15.37 -9.33
CA ASP A 66 21.72 14.40 -10.21
C ASP A 66 20.83 14.15 -11.45
N ARG A 67 21.49 14.03 -12.61
CA ARG A 67 20.77 13.82 -13.88
C ARG A 67 19.86 12.59 -13.84
N ALA A 68 20.29 11.51 -13.18
CA ALA A 68 19.49 10.31 -13.06
C ALA A 68 18.23 10.57 -12.20
N ASN A 69 18.34 11.36 -11.13
CA ASN A 69 17.19 11.74 -10.31
C ASN A 69 16.21 12.65 -11.07
N LEU A 70 16.72 13.59 -11.87
CA LEU A 70 15.88 14.42 -12.75
C LEU A 70 15.15 13.57 -13.79
N ILE A 71 15.85 12.60 -14.42
CA ILE A 71 15.23 11.64 -15.36
C ILE A 71 14.15 10.85 -14.63
N ALA A 72 14.38 10.40 -13.39
CA ALA A 72 13.38 9.70 -12.61
C ALA A 72 12.11 10.55 -12.37
N ILE A 73 12.27 11.83 -12.00
CA ILE A 73 11.13 12.77 -11.84
C ILE A 73 10.37 12.92 -13.15
N VAL A 74 11.07 13.11 -14.28
CA VAL A 74 10.45 13.29 -15.60
C VAL A 74 9.72 12.04 -16.03
N LEU A 75 10.30 10.85 -15.87
CA LEU A 75 9.65 9.58 -16.26
C LEU A 75 8.44 9.28 -15.39
N LEU A 76 8.51 9.54 -14.07
CA LEU A 76 7.34 9.39 -13.20
C LEU A 76 6.26 10.42 -13.55
N ALA A 77 6.62 11.67 -13.87
CA ALA A 77 5.67 12.67 -14.33
C ALA A 77 5.03 12.29 -15.69
N ALA A 78 5.80 11.70 -16.60
CA ALA A 78 5.28 11.18 -17.86
C ALA A 78 4.33 9.99 -17.64
N PHE A 79 4.65 9.09 -16.69
CA PHE A 79 3.74 8.00 -16.28
C PHE A 79 2.42 8.54 -15.70
N VAL A 80 2.50 9.55 -14.84
CA VAL A 80 1.31 10.22 -14.29
C VAL A 80 0.48 10.88 -15.39
N ALA A 81 1.12 11.61 -16.32
CA ALA A 81 0.44 12.22 -17.46
C ALA A 81 -0.22 11.16 -18.36
N TRP A 82 0.44 10.01 -18.57
CA TRP A 82 -0.12 8.87 -19.30
C TRP A 82 -1.33 8.28 -18.59
N SER A 83 -1.27 8.12 -17.27
CA SER A 83 -2.40 7.65 -16.44
C SER A 83 -3.59 8.62 -16.53
N PHE A 84 -3.37 9.94 -16.53
CA PHE A 84 -4.45 10.91 -16.76
C PHE A 84 -5.00 10.84 -18.20
N ALA A 85 -4.13 10.66 -19.20
CA ALA A 85 -4.57 10.50 -20.59
C ALA A 85 -5.47 9.28 -20.76
N SER A 86 -5.20 8.19 -19.99
CA SER A 86 -5.98 6.96 -20.07
C SER A 86 -7.46 7.11 -19.67
N ILE A 87 -7.83 8.18 -18.96
CA ILE A 87 -9.23 8.51 -18.66
C ILE A 87 -10.07 8.66 -19.94
N ALA A 88 -9.44 9.10 -21.04
CA ALA A 88 -10.15 9.34 -22.30
C ALA A 88 -10.65 8.07 -22.99
N TRP A 89 -10.04 6.91 -22.72
CA TRP A 89 -10.43 5.61 -23.29
C TRP A 89 -10.82 4.57 -22.27
N ALA A 90 -10.70 4.87 -20.97
CA ALA A 90 -11.10 3.98 -19.90
C ALA A 90 -12.62 3.77 -19.88
N GLU A 91 -13.07 2.54 -19.71
CA GLU A 91 -14.50 2.22 -19.59
C GLU A 91 -15.11 2.80 -18.31
N VAL A 92 -14.36 2.75 -17.18
CA VAL A 92 -14.75 3.38 -15.93
C VAL A 92 -13.82 4.56 -15.66
N GLN A 93 -14.20 5.72 -16.17
CA GLN A 93 -13.39 6.95 -16.11
C GLN A 93 -13.10 7.41 -14.67
N GLY A 94 -14.05 7.21 -13.74
CA GLY A 94 -13.88 7.54 -12.32
C GLY A 94 -12.74 6.74 -11.69
N THR A 95 -12.66 5.45 -11.97
CA THR A 95 -11.58 4.57 -11.50
C THR A 95 -10.22 4.97 -12.10
N ALA A 96 -10.20 5.33 -13.40
CA ALA A 96 -8.98 5.81 -14.05
C ALA A 96 -8.49 7.14 -13.45
N LEU A 97 -9.40 8.04 -13.09
CA LEU A 97 -9.08 9.29 -12.39
C LEU A 97 -8.47 9.02 -11.02
N ASP A 98 -9.02 8.08 -10.23
CA ASP A 98 -8.50 7.72 -8.92
C ASP A 98 -7.10 7.09 -9.02
N GLY A 99 -6.86 6.21 -10.01
CA GLY A 99 -5.55 5.63 -10.31
C GLY A 99 -4.50 6.65 -10.72
N ALA A 100 -4.88 7.62 -11.58
CA ALA A 100 -4.03 8.72 -12.01
C ALA A 100 -3.69 9.67 -10.83
N ASN A 101 -4.68 10.03 -10.01
CA ASN A 101 -4.49 10.87 -8.84
C ASN A 101 -3.60 10.20 -7.79
N ARG A 102 -3.75 8.89 -7.55
CA ARG A 102 -2.85 8.13 -6.66
C ARG A 102 -1.41 8.17 -7.16
N SER A 103 -1.21 7.98 -8.47
CA SER A 103 0.11 8.10 -9.10
C SER A 103 0.67 9.52 -9.00
N LEU A 104 -0.18 10.55 -9.10
CA LEU A 104 0.19 11.95 -8.86
C LEU A 104 0.68 12.17 -7.42
N VAL A 105 0.00 11.60 -6.41
CA VAL A 105 0.47 11.69 -5.01
C VAL A 105 1.88 11.11 -4.87
N TYR A 106 2.17 9.98 -5.51
CA TYR A 106 3.51 9.39 -5.47
C TYR A 106 4.57 10.23 -6.18
N LEU A 107 4.20 10.89 -7.27
CA LEU A 107 5.08 11.89 -7.92
C LEU A 107 5.37 13.07 -6.99
N LEU A 108 4.34 13.59 -6.30
CA LEU A 108 4.51 14.70 -5.35
C LEU A 108 5.45 14.30 -4.21
N VAL A 109 5.28 13.10 -3.64
CA VAL A 109 6.17 12.56 -2.61
C VAL A 109 7.61 12.47 -3.12
N TYR A 110 7.82 11.81 -4.27
CA TYR A 110 9.17 11.68 -4.84
C TYR A 110 9.83 13.04 -5.08
N ALA A 111 9.07 13.99 -5.62
CA ALA A 111 9.55 15.34 -5.92
C ALA A 111 9.90 16.12 -4.64
N VAL A 112 9.04 16.13 -3.60
CA VAL A 112 9.32 16.78 -2.31
C VAL A 112 10.63 16.28 -1.73
N PHE A 113 10.76 14.96 -1.61
CA PHE A 113 11.91 14.34 -0.96
C PHE A 113 13.20 14.42 -1.80
N SER A 114 13.07 14.58 -3.12
CA SER A 114 14.22 14.86 -4.00
C SER A 114 14.70 16.29 -3.93
N VAL A 115 13.78 17.26 -3.81
CA VAL A 115 14.09 18.71 -3.82
C VAL A 115 14.64 19.20 -2.48
N VAL A 116 14.16 18.68 -1.36
CA VAL A 116 14.61 19.06 -0.01
C VAL A 116 16.10 18.74 0.17
N ALA A 117 16.86 19.68 0.73
CA ALA A 117 18.30 19.56 0.91
C ALA A 117 18.65 18.73 2.17
N TRP A 118 18.54 17.44 2.09
CA TRP A 118 18.79 16.53 3.19
C TRP A 118 20.26 16.51 3.62
N ARG A 119 20.47 16.49 4.95
CA ARG A 119 21.72 16.04 5.57
C ARG A 119 21.56 14.58 6.00
N ALA A 120 22.63 13.78 5.99
CA ALA A 120 22.57 12.38 6.41
C ALA A 120 21.94 12.20 7.80
N GLY A 121 22.30 13.07 8.76
CA GLY A 121 21.73 13.04 10.11
C GLY A 121 20.23 13.40 10.16
N SER A 122 19.77 14.36 9.33
CA SER A 122 18.35 14.71 9.26
C SER A 122 17.53 13.62 8.59
N ALA A 123 18.07 13.01 7.52
CA ALA A 123 17.47 11.83 6.89
C ALA A 123 17.34 10.66 7.88
N ALA A 124 18.43 10.36 8.64
CA ALA A 124 18.39 9.32 9.66
C ALA A 124 17.36 9.58 10.77
N ILE A 125 17.18 10.84 11.19
CA ILE A 125 16.14 11.23 12.17
C ILE A 125 14.74 10.94 11.60
N VAL A 126 14.48 11.34 10.36
CA VAL A 126 13.17 11.14 9.70
C VAL A 126 12.87 9.64 9.56
N LEU A 127 13.84 8.84 9.11
CA LEU A 127 13.70 7.39 9.01
C LEU A 127 13.47 6.72 10.37
N GLY A 128 14.21 7.14 11.40
CA GLY A 128 14.05 6.60 12.76
C GLY A 128 12.70 6.95 13.37
N LEU A 129 12.24 8.18 13.20
CA LEU A 129 10.92 8.61 13.68
C LEU A 129 9.78 7.89 12.97
N TYR A 130 9.90 7.61 11.69
CA TYR A 130 8.94 6.75 10.98
C TYR A 130 8.83 5.37 11.60
N SER A 131 9.97 4.68 11.83
CA SER A 131 9.97 3.37 12.45
C SER A 131 9.37 3.37 13.87
N VAL A 132 9.73 4.37 14.68
CA VAL A 132 9.17 4.52 16.04
C VAL A 132 7.67 4.85 15.96
N GLY A 133 7.26 5.71 15.04
CA GLY A 133 5.84 6.04 14.83
C GLY A 133 5.01 4.82 14.46
N LEU A 134 5.52 3.96 13.55
CA LEU A 134 4.85 2.69 13.21
C LEU A 134 4.85 1.71 14.40
N ALA A 135 5.93 1.64 15.18
CA ALA A 135 5.96 0.79 16.37
C ALA A 135 4.93 1.27 17.40
N VAL A 136 4.79 2.58 17.61
CA VAL A 136 3.75 3.16 18.48
C VAL A 136 2.36 2.84 17.96
N ALA A 137 2.10 3.03 16.66
CA ALA A 137 0.82 2.64 16.05
C ALA A 137 0.54 1.14 16.24
N GLY A 138 1.56 0.29 16.06
CA GLY A 138 1.46 -1.15 16.30
C GLY A 138 1.15 -1.53 17.75
N VAL A 139 1.65 -0.77 18.74
CA VAL A 139 1.28 -0.96 20.16
C VAL A 139 -0.22 -0.72 20.36
N PHE A 140 -0.78 0.35 19.78
CA PHE A 140 -2.21 0.63 19.90
C PHE A 140 -3.06 -0.46 19.23
N VAL A 141 -2.68 -0.89 18.02
CA VAL A 141 -3.38 -1.97 17.30
C VAL A 141 -3.35 -3.28 18.08
N LEU A 142 -2.20 -3.66 18.66
CA LEU A 142 -2.06 -4.88 19.44
C LEU A 142 -2.82 -4.78 20.77
N ALA A 143 -2.78 -3.62 21.43
CA ALA A 143 -3.49 -3.40 22.71
C ALA A 143 -5.01 -3.42 22.51
N ASP A 144 -5.50 -2.86 21.40
CA ASP A 144 -6.92 -2.91 21.03
C ASP A 144 -7.37 -4.36 20.80
N ALA A 145 -6.62 -5.12 19.99
CA ALA A 145 -6.91 -6.53 19.71
C ALA A 145 -6.87 -7.39 20.99
N ALA A 146 -5.89 -7.18 21.88
CA ALA A 146 -5.76 -7.93 23.14
C ALA A 146 -6.81 -7.53 24.20
N GLY A 147 -7.27 -6.28 24.20
CA GLY A 147 -8.26 -5.75 25.15
C GLY A 147 -9.71 -5.87 24.72
N SER A 148 -9.97 -6.20 23.44
CA SER A 148 -11.32 -6.24 22.89
C SER A 148 -12.05 -7.54 23.24
N GLN A 149 -13.34 -7.42 23.60
CA GLN A 149 -14.23 -8.59 23.71
C GLN A 149 -14.48 -9.23 22.35
N ASP A 150 -14.39 -8.43 21.28
CA ASP A 150 -14.60 -8.82 19.89
C ASP A 150 -13.27 -8.90 19.12
N ALA A 151 -12.20 -9.40 19.74
CA ALA A 151 -10.86 -9.49 19.16
C ALA A 151 -10.83 -10.19 17.78
N ALA A 152 -11.77 -11.11 17.52
CA ALA A 152 -11.93 -11.79 16.24
C ALA A 152 -12.22 -10.82 15.09
N LEU A 153 -12.80 -9.65 15.36
CA LEU A 153 -13.07 -8.62 14.35
C LEU A 153 -11.78 -8.00 13.78
N SER A 154 -10.65 -8.08 14.50
CA SER A 154 -9.34 -7.65 13.99
C SER A 154 -8.74 -8.62 12.95
N LEU A 155 -9.42 -9.74 12.70
CA LEU A 155 -8.97 -10.82 11.84
C LEU A 155 -9.80 -10.92 10.56
N VAL A 156 -9.15 -11.28 9.47
CA VAL A 156 -9.78 -11.74 8.22
C VAL A 156 -9.25 -13.14 7.93
N ASN A 157 -10.14 -14.12 7.88
CA ASN A 157 -9.78 -15.52 7.71
C ASN A 157 -8.72 -15.99 8.75
N GLY A 158 -8.93 -15.68 10.04
CA GLY A 158 -8.02 -16.01 11.14
C GLY A 158 -6.71 -15.21 11.18
N ARG A 159 -6.48 -14.27 10.27
CA ARG A 159 -5.24 -13.52 10.08
C ARG A 159 -5.43 -12.06 10.47
N MET A 160 -4.47 -11.48 11.20
CA MET A 160 -4.53 -10.06 11.54
C MET A 160 -4.63 -9.17 10.29
N ALA A 161 -5.68 -8.37 10.22
CA ALA A 161 -5.97 -7.46 9.12
C ALA A 161 -5.81 -5.97 9.52
N GLU A 162 -5.91 -5.66 10.82
CA GLU A 162 -5.74 -4.29 11.31
C GLU A 162 -4.25 -3.87 11.35
N PRO A 163 -3.92 -2.61 11.00
CA PRO A 163 -4.83 -1.48 10.74
C PRO A 163 -5.21 -1.27 9.27
N THR A 164 -4.89 -2.16 8.35
CA THR A 164 -5.03 -1.91 6.90
C THR A 164 -6.27 -2.56 6.27
N GLY A 165 -7.00 -3.38 7.02
CA GLY A 165 -8.11 -4.20 6.50
C GLY A 165 -7.65 -5.39 5.65
N TYR A 166 -6.34 -5.54 5.38
CA TYR A 166 -5.79 -6.58 4.52
C TYR A 166 -4.50 -7.19 5.07
N PRO A 167 -4.47 -8.51 5.39
CA PRO A 167 -3.35 -9.12 6.10
C PRO A 167 -1.98 -8.95 5.44
N ASN A 168 -1.87 -9.07 4.11
CA ASN A 168 -0.58 -8.90 3.44
C ASN A 168 -0.09 -7.44 3.49
N ALA A 169 -1.01 -6.47 3.48
CA ALA A 169 -0.66 -5.06 3.65
C ALA A 169 -0.17 -4.76 5.07
N VAL A 170 -0.76 -5.39 6.11
CA VAL A 170 -0.26 -5.31 7.50
C VAL A 170 1.20 -5.77 7.58
N ALA A 171 1.51 -6.94 7.02
CA ALA A 171 2.87 -7.45 6.98
C ALA A 171 3.84 -6.48 6.28
N ALA A 172 3.44 -5.97 5.10
CA ALA A 172 4.25 -5.05 4.32
C ALA A 172 4.48 -3.71 5.03
N LEU A 173 3.45 -3.19 5.71
CA LEU A 173 3.51 -1.96 6.50
C LEU A 173 4.59 -2.04 7.58
N PHE A 174 4.53 -3.07 8.42
CA PHE A 174 5.46 -3.21 9.54
C PHE A 174 6.88 -3.55 9.07
N ILE A 175 7.04 -4.37 8.00
CA ILE A 175 8.37 -4.59 7.39
C ILE A 175 8.92 -3.31 6.76
N GLY A 176 8.08 -2.40 6.27
CA GLY A 176 8.52 -1.08 5.81
C GLY A 176 9.23 -0.26 6.90
N GLY A 177 8.74 -0.33 8.14
CA GLY A 177 9.37 0.30 9.32
C GLY A 177 10.58 -0.47 9.88
N PHE A 178 10.65 -1.77 9.67
CA PHE A 178 11.75 -2.62 10.12
C PHE A 178 13.10 -2.22 9.51
N TRP A 179 13.15 -1.93 8.19
CA TRP A 179 14.42 -1.61 7.51
C TRP A 179 15.15 -0.40 8.09
N PRO A 180 14.53 0.78 8.28
CA PRO A 180 15.18 1.89 8.92
C PRO A 180 15.57 1.60 10.38
N ALA A 181 14.72 0.93 11.15
CA ALA A 181 14.95 0.64 12.56
C ALA A 181 16.19 -0.23 12.75
N VAL A 182 16.28 -1.39 12.10
CA VAL A 182 17.39 -2.32 12.23
C VAL A 182 18.70 -1.71 11.71
N HIS A 183 18.61 -0.91 10.63
CA HIS A 183 19.78 -0.21 10.10
C HIS A 183 20.32 0.80 11.11
N LEU A 184 19.48 1.69 11.63
CA LEU A 184 19.91 2.74 12.55
C LEU A 184 20.37 2.15 13.90
N ALA A 185 19.78 1.06 14.37
CA ALA A 185 20.25 0.32 15.54
C ALA A 185 21.71 -0.16 15.38
N SER A 186 22.13 -0.46 14.14
CA SER A 186 23.50 -0.91 13.82
C SER A 186 24.52 0.21 13.63
N ARG A 187 24.13 1.51 13.75
CA ARG A 187 25.00 2.65 13.38
C ARG A 187 25.67 3.29 14.58
N ARG A 188 27.00 3.49 14.49
CA ARG A 188 27.79 4.20 15.51
C ARG A 188 27.43 5.69 15.63
N GLU A 189 26.96 6.27 14.56
CA GLU A 189 26.56 7.68 14.50
C GLU A 189 25.25 7.93 15.29
N VAL A 190 24.52 6.87 15.60
CA VAL A 190 23.32 6.91 16.47
C VAL A 190 23.75 6.75 17.93
N PRO A 191 23.28 7.59 18.86
CA PRO A 191 23.55 7.44 20.29
C PRO A 191 23.22 6.04 20.81
N TRP A 192 24.08 5.48 21.66
CA TRP A 192 23.98 4.10 22.13
C TRP A 192 22.62 3.75 22.74
N PHE A 193 21.99 4.65 23.50
CA PHE A 193 20.66 4.44 24.10
C PHE A 193 19.54 4.42 23.04
N LEU A 194 19.64 5.20 21.98
CA LEU A 194 18.69 5.16 20.86
C LEU A 194 18.88 3.89 20.01
N ARG A 195 20.07 3.30 19.98
CA ARG A 195 20.31 2.03 19.28
C ARG A 195 19.53 0.88 19.92
N GLY A 196 19.43 0.85 21.26
CA GLY A 196 18.58 -0.09 21.98
C GLY A 196 17.09 0.09 21.65
N LEU A 197 16.59 1.33 21.69
CA LEU A 197 15.21 1.64 21.33
C LEU A 197 14.89 1.23 19.88
N LEU A 198 15.77 1.54 18.94
CA LEU A 198 15.58 1.21 17.52
C LEU A 198 15.67 -0.30 17.27
N LEU A 199 16.51 -1.03 18.03
CA LEU A 199 16.56 -2.49 17.94
C LEU A 199 15.29 -3.14 18.49
N ALA A 200 14.76 -2.64 19.60
CA ALA A 200 13.48 -3.07 20.14
C ALA A 200 12.34 -2.78 19.16
N ALA A 201 12.32 -1.58 18.56
CA ALA A 201 11.34 -1.23 17.53
C ALA A 201 11.46 -2.16 16.29
N ALA A 202 12.68 -2.50 15.85
CA ALA A 202 12.88 -3.44 14.74
C ALA A 202 12.33 -4.83 15.07
N GLY A 203 12.63 -5.36 16.27
CA GLY A 203 12.08 -6.63 16.74
C GLY A 203 10.57 -6.62 16.83
N PHE A 204 9.98 -5.57 17.40
CA PHE A 204 8.55 -5.42 17.51
C PHE A 204 7.84 -5.39 16.15
N LEU A 205 8.37 -4.59 15.21
CA LEU A 205 7.79 -4.46 13.87
C LEU A 205 7.83 -5.77 13.07
N VAL A 206 8.91 -6.55 13.16
CA VAL A 206 8.94 -7.85 12.48
C VAL A 206 8.06 -8.89 13.17
N GLN A 207 7.90 -8.82 14.49
CA GLN A 207 6.95 -9.66 15.25
C GLN A 207 5.50 -9.33 14.89
N LEU A 208 5.13 -8.04 14.79
CA LEU A 208 3.82 -7.63 14.28
C LEU A 208 3.56 -8.14 12.85
N ALA A 209 4.59 -8.15 12.00
CA ALA A 209 4.48 -8.65 10.64
C ALA A 209 4.29 -10.17 10.54
N LEU A 210 4.46 -10.93 11.62
CA LEU A 210 4.15 -12.37 11.67
C LEU A 210 2.66 -12.64 11.88
N LEU A 211 1.94 -11.81 12.65
CA LEU A 211 0.51 -11.98 12.95
C LEU A 211 -0.37 -12.19 11.71
N PRO A 212 -0.19 -11.45 10.60
CA PRO A 212 -0.94 -11.66 9.37
C PRO A 212 -0.57 -12.91 8.59
N GLN A 213 0.46 -13.66 8.97
CA GLN A 213 0.94 -14.87 8.29
C GLN A 213 1.05 -14.72 6.76
N SER A 214 1.70 -13.65 6.29
CA SER A 214 1.86 -13.37 4.87
C SER A 214 2.93 -14.26 4.23
N ARG A 215 2.51 -15.20 3.39
CA ARG A 215 3.41 -16.05 2.59
C ARG A 215 4.30 -15.22 1.67
N ALA A 216 3.74 -14.19 1.04
CA ALA A 216 4.48 -13.30 0.16
C ALA A 216 5.63 -12.60 0.91
N SER A 217 5.38 -12.08 2.13
CA SER A 217 6.44 -11.52 2.99
C SER A 217 7.49 -12.57 3.34
N LEU A 218 7.07 -13.78 3.72
CA LEU A 218 7.99 -14.86 4.10
C LEU A 218 8.94 -15.23 2.95
N ILE A 219 8.43 -15.29 1.72
CA ILE A 219 9.22 -15.59 0.52
C ILE A 219 10.17 -14.43 0.18
N VAL A 220 9.70 -13.19 0.29
CA VAL A 220 10.45 -12.01 -0.19
C VAL A 220 11.52 -11.53 0.81
N ILE A 221 11.27 -11.66 2.13
CA ILE A 221 12.20 -11.19 3.17
C ILE A 221 13.63 -11.73 3.01
N PRO A 222 13.86 -13.03 2.78
CA PRO A 222 15.23 -13.56 2.59
C PRO A 222 15.99 -12.86 1.45
N PHE A 223 15.35 -12.61 0.31
CA PHE A 223 15.97 -11.91 -0.81
C PHE A 223 16.31 -10.46 -0.46
N ALA A 224 15.38 -9.76 0.20
CA ALA A 224 15.61 -8.38 0.63
C ALA A 224 16.68 -8.28 1.72
N LEU A 225 16.81 -9.25 2.64
CA LEU A 225 17.87 -9.34 3.64
C LEU A 225 19.24 -9.54 2.99
N VAL A 226 19.36 -10.48 2.06
CA VAL A 226 20.60 -10.70 1.29
C VAL A 226 20.97 -9.43 0.55
N PHE A 227 20.03 -8.84 -0.15
CA PHE A 227 20.28 -7.59 -0.86
C PHE A 227 20.71 -6.45 0.08
N TYR A 228 20.04 -6.29 1.23
CA TYR A 228 20.42 -5.31 2.24
C TYR A 228 21.85 -5.51 2.74
N LEU A 229 22.27 -6.75 3.05
CA LEU A 229 23.64 -7.06 3.47
C LEU A 229 24.67 -6.81 2.36
N LEU A 230 24.30 -6.95 1.09
CA LEU A 230 25.17 -6.62 -0.04
C LEU A 230 25.40 -5.12 -0.18
N VAL A 231 24.36 -4.31 0.06
CA VAL A 231 24.42 -2.85 -0.17
C VAL A 231 24.72 -2.04 1.08
N THR A 232 24.56 -2.57 2.30
CA THR A 232 24.79 -1.83 3.54
C THR A 232 26.29 -1.60 3.81
N PRO A 233 26.70 -0.42 4.32
CA PRO A 233 28.01 -0.25 4.91
C PRO A 233 28.08 -0.93 6.30
N ASN A 234 29.26 -1.39 6.72
CA ASN A 234 29.48 -2.01 8.06
C ASN A 234 28.56 -3.22 8.33
N ARG A 235 28.66 -4.20 7.45
CA ARG A 235 27.84 -5.43 7.43
C ARG A 235 27.79 -6.18 8.74
N ILE A 236 28.89 -6.21 9.51
CA ILE A 236 28.95 -6.95 10.80
C ILE A 236 27.94 -6.41 11.80
N ARG A 237 27.91 -5.08 12.00
CA ARG A 237 26.97 -4.46 12.93
C ARG A 237 25.53 -4.66 12.45
N ALA A 238 25.31 -4.59 11.14
CA ALA A 238 24.03 -4.89 10.54
C ALA A 238 23.63 -6.36 10.75
N SER A 239 24.54 -7.31 10.54
CA SER A 239 24.28 -8.74 10.79
C SER A 239 23.99 -9.04 12.25
N ILE A 240 24.71 -8.41 13.20
CA ILE A 240 24.43 -8.56 14.64
C ILE A 240 23.03 -8.03 14.98
N ALA A 241 22.68 -6.83 14.50
CA ALA A 241 21.35 -6.25 14.76
C ALA A 241 20.23 -7.12 14.14
N LEU A 242 20.43 -7.63 12.92
CA LEU A 242 19.51 -8.56 12.27
C LEU A 242 19.39 -9.87 13.05
N ALA A 243 20.50 -10.48 13.45
CA ALA A 243 20.51 -11.75 14.21
C ALA A 243 19.78 -11.61 15.54
N LEU A 244 19.95 -10.49 16.25
CA LEU A 244 19.26 -10.23 17.51
C LEU A 244 17.75 -10.03 17.28
N ALA A 245 17.38 -9.17 16.31
CA ALA A 245 15.94 -8.90 16.01
C ALA A 245 15.22 -10.18 15.56
N LEU A 246 15.81 -10.93 14.61
CA LEU A 246 15.22 -12.16 14.08
C LEU A 246 15.28 -13.30 15.10
N GLY A 247 16.35 -13.40 15.91
CA GLY A 247 16.45 -14.39 16.98
C GLY A 247 15.39 -14.18 18.08
N ALA A 248 15.20 -12.96 18.53
CA ALA A 248 14.13 -12.63 19.48
C ALA A 248 12.73 -12.88 18.87
N THR A 249 12.57 -12.60 17.60
CA THR A 249 11.33 -12.92 16.87
C THR A 249 11.10 -14.43 16.79
N ALA A 250 12.13 -15.22 16.50
CA ALA A 250 12.01 -16.68 16.44
C ALA A 250 11.63 -17.28 17.81
N LEU A 251 12.12 -16.70 18.92
CA LEU A 251 11.74 -17.13 20.28
C LEU A 251 10.27 -16.82 20.60
N ALA A 252 9.74 -15.69 20.14
CA ALA A 252 8.34 -15.30 20.36
C ALA A 252 7.37 -15.91 19.32
N ALA A 253 7.89 -16.38 18.17
CA ALA A 253 7.09 -16.83 17.04
C ALA A 253 6.05 -17.92 17.38
N PRO A 254 6.31 -18.95 18.20
CA PRO A 254 5.29 -19.96 18.51
C PRO A 254 4.03 -19.32 19.10
N THR A 255 4.16 -18.43 20.10
CA THR A 255 3.03 -17.75 20.74
C THR A 255 2.33 -16.76 19.80
N ILE A 256 3.10 -16.06 18.93
CA ILE A 256 2.54 -15.11 17.95
C ILE A 256 1.72 -15.87 16.89
N LEU A 257 2.22 -17.00 16.40
CA LEU A 257 1.55 -17.77 15.36
C LEU A 257 0.33 -18.54 15.88
N ASP A 258 0.28 -18.81 17.20
CA ASP A 258 -0.85 -19.48 17.85
C ASP A 258 -2.15 -18.67 17.77
N VAL A 259 -2.09 -17.34 17.65
CA VAL A 259 -3.28 -16.49 17.41
C VAL A 259 -4.09 -16.98 16.20
N TYR A 260 -3.43 -17.40 15.12
CA TYR A 260 -4.11 -17.94 13.94
C TYR A 260 -4.77 -19.29 14.25
N THR A 261 -4.06 -20.19 14.93
CA THR A 261 -4.57 -21.53 15.30
C THR A 261 -5.79 -21.40 16.20
N VAL A 262 -5.70 -20.59 17.25
CA VAL A 262 -6.81 -20.32 18.17
C VAL A 262 -8.01 -19.72 17.45
N ALA A 263 -7.78 -18.78 16.51
CA ALA A 263 -8.84 -18.15 15.74
C ALA A 263 -9.53 -19.14 14.79
N THR A 264 -8.80 -20.07 14.18
CA THR A 264 -9.37 -21.09 13.27
C THR A 264 -10.07 -22.21 14.01
N ASP A 265 -9.62 -22.54 15.21
CA ASP A 265 -10.19 -23.60 16.06
C ASP A 265 -11.36 -23.10 16.93
N GLY A 266 -11.71 -21.81 16.84
CA GLY A 266 -12.84 -21.22 17.59
C GLY A 266 -12.55 -20.96 19.07
N GLY A 267 -11.25 -20.81 19.44
CA GLY A 267 -10.82 -20.50 20.79
C GLY A 267 -10.94 -19.02 21.18
N ASN A 268 -10.40 -18.66 22.35
CA ASN A 268 -10.39 -17.29 22.86
C ASN A 268 -9.30 -16.43 22.19
N VAL A 269 -9.67 -15.72 21.13
CA VAL A 269 -8.76 -14.89 20.33
C VAL A 269 -8.15 -13.74 21.17
N GLY A 270 -8.91 -13.12 22.07
CA GLY A 270 -8.41 -12.04 22.93
C GLY A 270 -7.30 -12.51 23.87
N GLU A 271 -7.44 -13.70 24.44
CA GLU A 271 -6.40 -14.32 25.28
C GLU A 271 -5.15 -14.69 24.48
N ALA A 272 -5.33 -15.20 23.26
CA ALA A 272 -4.22 -15.49 22.35
C ALA A 272 -3.44 -14.22 21.98
N PHE A 273 -4.13 -13.09 21.68
CA PHE A 273 -3.49 -11.79 21.45
C PHE A 273 -2.76 -11.27 22.69
N SER A 274 -3.35 -11.43 23.89
CA SER A 274 -2.70 -11.03 25.15
C SER A 274 -1.41 -11.82 25.38
N SER A 275 -1.44 -13.13 25.17
CA SER A 275 -0.27 -14.01 25.28
C SER A 275 0.82 -13.63 24.24
N ALA A 276 0.42 -13.34 23.01
CA ALA A 276 1.33 -12.87 21.97
C ALA A 276 1.95 -11.51 22.32
N ALA A 277 1.15 -10.57 22.87
CA ALA A 277 1.62 -9.27 23.33
C ALA A 277 2.66 -9.39 24.45
N ASP A 278 2.44 -10.25 25.43
CA ASP A 278 3.40 -10.50 26.52
C ASP A 278 4.72 -11.06 25.98
N ALA A 279 4.66 -12.06 25.09
CA ALA A 279 5.85 -12.62 24.46
C ALA A 279 6.63 -11.56 23.66
N MET A 280 5.93 -10.72 22.91
CA MET A 280 6.52 -9.61 22.13
C MET A 280 7.15 -8.57 23.05
N LEU A 281 6.51 -8.18 24.15
CA LEU A 281 7.03 -7.20 25.10
C LEU A 281 8.29 -7.71 25.81
N ILE A 282 8.32 -8.97 26.22
CA ILE A 282 9.51 -9.62 26.83
C ILE A 282 10.67 -9.63 25.82
N ALA A 283 10.41 -10.04 24.57
CA ALA A 283 11.42 -10.03 23.51
C ALA A 283 11.96 -8.62 23.25
N CYS A 284 11.08 -7.61 23.19
CA CYS A 284 11.45 -6.21 22.98
C CYS A 284 12.23 -5.62 24.17
N ALA A 285 11.89 -5.96 25.40
CA ALA A 285 12.67 -5.57 26.56
C ALA A 285 14.10 -6.14 26.52
N GLY A 286 14.21 -7.43 26.16
CA GLY A 286 15.52 -8.06 25.91
C GLY A 286 16.32 -7.37 24.81
N LEU A 287 15.69 -7.02 23.69
CA LEU A 287 16.33 -6.29 22.59
C LEU A 287 16.74 -4.87 22.98
N LEU A 288 15.93 -4.16 23.78
CA LEU A 288 16.27 -2.84 24.31
C LEU A 288 17.54 -2.91 25.15
N VAL A 289 17.61 -3.84 26.09
CA VAL A 289 18.77 -4.04 26.95
C VAL A 289 20.00 -4.47 26.13
N ALA A 290 19.88 -5.51 25.32
CA ALA A 290 20.99 -6.01 24.47
C ALA A 290 21.51 -4.95 23.51
N GLY A 291 20.63 -4.24 22.80
CA GLY A 291 20.99 -3.19 21.88
C GLY A 291 21.66 -1.99 22.56
N THR A 292 21.19 -1.64 23.77
CA THR A 292 21.80 -0.58 24.59
C THR A 292 23.20 -0.97 25.05
N LEU A 293 23.37 -2.18 25.58
CA LEU A 293 24.68 -2.70 26.04
C LEU A 293 25.68 -2.84 24.88
N ILE A 294 25.25 -3.44 23.76
CA ILE A 294 26.10 -3.57 22.56
C ILE A 294 26.44 -2.19 22.01
N GLY A 295 25.48 -1.26 22.00
CA GLY A 295 25.72 0.13 21.60
C GLY A 295 26.75 0.83 22.48
N LEU A 296 26.68 0.64 23.79
CA LEU A 296 27.63 1.18 24.75
C LEU A 296 29.02 0.56 24.58
N LEU A 297 29.11 -0.77 24.48
CA LEU A 297 30.37 -1.47 24.24
C LEU A 297 31.03 -1.04 22.91
N ASP A 298 30.25 -1.04 21.83
CA ASP A 298 30.72 -0.63 20.50
C ASP A 298 31.20 0.84 20.47
N SER A 299 30.64 1.73 21.31
CA SER A 299 31.10 3.11 21.43
C SER A 299 32.46 3.24 22.11
N ARG A 300 32.85 2.25 22.91
CA ARG A 300 34.15 2.22 23.66
C ARG A 300 35.21 1.39 22.95
N LEU A 301 34.84 0.48 22.06
CA LEU A 301 35.78 -0.41 21.36
C LEU A 301 36.22 0.22 20.04
N GLU A 302 37.50 0.47 19.87
CA GLU A 302 38.09 0.85 18.60
C GLU A 302 38.62 -0.40 17.89
N LEU A 303 37.85 -0.97 16.99
CA LEU A 303 38.28 -2.05 16.13
C LEU A 303 39.20 -1.51 15.03
N SER A 304 40.31 -2.18 14.76
CA SER A 304 41.16 -1.83 13.65
C SER A 304 40.43 -2.00 12.30
N ARG A 305 40.77 -1.19 11.31
CA ARG A 305 40.17 -1.30 9.97
C ARG A 305 40.38 -2.68 9.33
N SER A 306 41.48 -3.36 9.67
CA SER A 306 41.76 -4.73 9.23
C SER A 306 40.80 -5.72 9.87
N THR A 307 40.58 -5.62 11.19
CA THR A 307 39.62 -6.45 11.94
C THR A 307 38.21 -6.27 11.41
N GLU A 308 37.78 -5.02 11.15
CA GLU A 308 36.46 -4.73 10.58
C GLU A 308 36.28 -5.36 9.17
N ARG A 309 37.32 -5.31 8.32
CA ARG A 309 37.28 -5.94 6.98
C ARG A 309 37.24 -7.46 7.05
N THR A 310 38.07 -8.06 7.91
CA THR A 310 38.15 -9.52 8.06
C THR A 310 36.85 -10.07 8.64
N ALA A 311 36.35 -9.47 9.71
CA ALA A 311 35.11 -9.88 10.31
C ALA A 311 33.90 -9.60 9.36
N GLY A 312 33.95 -8.56 8.49
CA GLY A 312 32.99 -8.34 7.42
C GLY A 312 32.95 -9.46 6.38
N ARG A 313 34.12 -9.96 5.98
CA ARG A 313 34.25 -11.12 5.07
C ARG A 313 33.72 -12.40 5.72
N VAL A 314 34.06 -12.63 6.99
CA VAL A 314 33.53 -13.77 7.76
C VAL A 314 32.04 -13.69 7.92
N GLY A 315 31.50 -12.51 8.24
CA GLY A 315 30.03 -12.32 8.32
C GLY A 315 29.29 -12.61 7.00
N ILE A 316 29.84 -12.19 5.85
CA ILE A 316 29.29 -12.54 4.54
C ILE A 316 29.38 -14.05 4.29
N ALA A 317 30.53 -14.67 4.59
CA ALA A 317 30.70 -16.10 4.41
C ALA A 317 29.71 -16.90 5.26
N LEU A 318 29.53 -16.54 6.54
CA LEU A 318 28.57 -17.16 7.43
C LEU A 318 27.12 -16.95 6.95
N SER A 319 26.77 -15.74 6.49
CA SER A 319 25.45 -15.45 5.93
C SER A 319 25.21 -16.26 4.64
N ALA A 320 26.21 -16.37 3.77
CA ALA A 320 26.14 -17.19 2.56
C ALA A 320 25.97 -18.67 2.90
N VAL A 321 26.74 -19.18 3.87
CA VAL A 321 26.63 -20.56 4.36
C VAL A 321 25.24 -20.80 4.96
N ALA A 322 24.70 -19.88 5.77
CA ALA A 322 23.37 -20.00 6.34
C ALA A 322 22.27 -20.04 5.26
N VAL A 323 22.39 -19.19 4.21
CA VAL A 323 21.47 -19.20 3.06
C VAL A 323 21.58 -20.51 2.29
N VAL A 324 22.80 -20.97 1.98
CA VAL A 324 23.02 -22.24 1.28
C VAL A 324 22.51 -23.41 2.10
N ALA A 325 22.81 -23.44 3.40
CA ALA A 325 22.30 -24.47 4.31
C ALA A 325 20.76 -24.47 4.36
N GLY A 326 20.13 -23.29 4.45
CA GLY A 326 18.68 -23.17 4.40
C GLY A 326 18.09 -23.69 3.07
N ILE A 327 18.72 -23.39 1.94
CA ILE A 327 18.32 -23.90 0.63
C ILE A 327 18.51 -25.43 0.58
N VAL A 328 19.64 -25.97 1.04
CA VAL A 328 19.91 -27.42 1.04
C VAL A 328 18.92 -28.15 1.94
N VAL A 329 18.66 -27.64 3.16
CA VAL A 329 17.66 -28.21 4.07
C VAL A 329 16.26 -28.14 3.44
N GLY A 330 15.90 -27.01 2.83
CA GLY A 330 14.64 -26.84 2.11
C GLY A 330 14.51 -27.86 0.96
N LEU A 331 15.51 -28.00 0.11
CA LEU A 331 15.53 -28.98 -0.98
C LEU A 331 15.49 -30.41 -0.47
N ALA A 332 16.19 -30.74 0.62
CA ALA A 332 16.16 -32.05 1.23
C ALA A 332 14.78 -32.41 1.84
N ALA A 333 14.09 -31.39 2.41
CA ALA A 333 12.76 -31.56 2.96
C ALA A 333 11.68 -31.77 1.89
N VAL A 334 11.93 -31.30 0.67
CA VAL A 334 10.98 -31.30 -0.45
C VAL A 334 11.02 -32.61 -1.25
N GLY A 335 12.08 -33.41 -1.13
CA GLY A 335 12.27 -34.64 -1.91
C GLY A 335 12.70 -34.32 -3.36
N ASN A 336 11.89 -34.66 -4.36
CA ASN A 336 12.17 -34.30 -5.74
C ASN A 336 11.75 -32.84 -6.02
N PRO A 337 12.70 -31.92 -6.28
CA PRO A 337 12.36 -30.52 -6.53
C PRO A 337 11.46 -30.29 -7.75
N GLY A 338 11.54 -31.18 -8.77
CA GLY A 338 10.72 -31.09 -9.98
C GLY A 338 9.25 -31.40 -9.69
N ASP A 339 9.00 -32.50 -8.97
CA ASP A 339 7.65 -32.89 -8.57
C ASP A 339 7.04 -31.86 -7.63
N TRP A 340 7.82 -31.39 -6.64
CA TRP A 340 7.39 -30.35 -5.72
C TRP A 340 7.02 -29.05 -6.44
N LEU A 341 7.83 -28.59 -7.40
CA LEU A 341 7.53 -27.39 -8.18
C LEU A 341 6.27 -27.58 -9.02
N ASN A 342 6.10 -28.77 -9.61
CA ASN A 342 4.88 -29.08 -10.36
C ASN A 342 3.64 -29.09 -9.44
N ASP A 343 3.73 -29.73 -8.28
CA ASP A 343 2.63 -29.75 -7.30
C ASP A 343 2.28 -28.35 -6.83
N ARG A 344 3.29 -27.53 -6.47
CA ARG A 344 3.07 -26.11 -6.09
C ARG A 344 2.50 -25.29 -7.24
N TRP A 345 2.85 -25.59 -8.48
CA TRP A 345 2.29 -24.93 -9.66
C TRP A 345 0.82 -25.36 -9.89
N GLN A 346 0.48 -26.61 -9.68
CA GLN A 346 -0.92 -27.05 -9.74
C GLN A 346 -1.75 -26.49 -8.58
N ASP A 347 -1.19 -26.46 -7.36
CA ASP A 347 -1.81 -25.79 -6.21
C ASP A 347 -2.09 -24.30 -6.50
N PHE A 348 -1.13 -23.59 -7.11
CA PHE A 348 -1.27 -22.17 -7.47
C PHE A 348 -2.36 -21.92 -8.50
N LYS A 349 -2.58 -22.87 -9.43
CA LYS A 349 -3.67 -22.81 -10.39
C LYS A 349 -5.02 -23.21 -9.81
N GLY A 350 -5.04 -23.88 -8.66
CA GLY A 350 -6.26 -24.34 -8.02
C GLY A 350 -7.09 -23.21 -7.44
N ASP A 351 -8.39 -23.45 -7.32
CA ASP A 351 -9.34 -22.54 -6.70
C ASP A 351 -9.12 -22.40 -5.19
N TYR A 352 -9.50 -21.26 -4.64
CA TYR A 352 -9.36 -20.90 -3.23
C TYR A 352 -10.06 -21.89 -2.25
N ASP A 353 -11.04 -22.65 -2.72
CA ASP A 353 -12.01 -23.37 -1.87
C ASP A 353 -11.62 -24.84 -1.56
N LYS A 354 -10.49 -25.34 -2.05
CA LYS A 354 -10.11 -26.76 -1.87
C LYS A 354 -9.07 -27.02 -0.79
N GLY A 355 -8.46 -25.96 -0.23
CA GLY A 355 -7.46 -26.07 0.81
C GLY A 355 -8.07 -25.99 2.19
N GLY A 356 -8.23 -27.11 2.88
CA GLY A 356 -8.57 -27.13 4.29
C GLY A 356 -7.61 -26.21 5.07
N PHE A 357 -8.15 -25.44 6.02
CA PHE A 357 -7.35 -24.64 6.95
C PHE A 357 -6.45 -25.57 7.78
N GLY A 358 -5.21 -25.75 7.33
CA GLY A 358 -4.20 -26.49 8.11
C GLY A 358 -3.81 -25.71 9.37
N SER A 359 -3.16 -26.37 10.30
CA SER A 359 -2.66 -25.79 11.57
C SER A 359 -1.69 -24.61 11.38
N SER A 360 -1.28 -24.33 10.17
CA SER A 360 -0.45 -23.17 9.80
C SER A 360 -0.71 -22.79 8.34
N ARG A 361 -1.01 -21.52 8.09
CA ARG A 361 -1.17 -21.00 6.73
C ARG A 361 0.11 -21.09 5.89
N PHE A 362 1.28 -21.15 6.51
CA PHE A 362 2.56 -21.23 5.79
C PHE A 362 2.75 -22.57 5.07
N THR A 363 2.11 -23.65 5.53
CA THR A 363 2.24 -25.00 5.00
C THR A 363 1.03 -25.45 4.17
N GLY A 364 -0.06 -24.68 4.13
CA GLY A 364 -1.28 -25.00 3.39
C GLY A 364 -1.15 -24.75 1.89
N ASP A 365 -2.22 -25.05 1.15
CA ASP A 365 -2.36 -24.88 -0.29
C ASP A 365 -2.03 -23.44 -0.76
N LEU A 366 -1.39 -23.31 -1.94
CA LEU A 366 -1.03 -22.02 -2.56
C LEU A 366 -2.18 -21.41 -3.36
N GLY A 367 -3.26 -22.13 -3.61
CA GLY A 367 -4.45 -21.64 -4.31
C GLY A 367 -4.97 -20.35 -3.68
N SER A 368 -5.15 -19.30 -4.47
CA SER A 368 -5.59 -17.99 -4.02
C SER A 368 -6.33 -17.18 -5.08
N GLY A 369 -6.82 -17.83 -6.15
CA GLY A 369 -7.45 -17.16 -7.30
C GLY A 369 -6.50 -16.30 -8.14
N ARG A 370 -5.25 -16.07 -7.69
CA ARG A 370 -4.32 -15.17 -8.37
C ARG A 370 -3.93 -15.61 -9.77
N TYR A 371 -3.92 -16.94 -10.03
CA TYR A 371 -3.66 -17.44 -11.37
C TYR A 371 -4.72 -16.93 -12.35
N ASP A 372 -5.99 -16.99 -11.98
CA ASP A 372 -7.09 -16.48 -12.77
C ASP A 372 -6.98 -14.96 -12.98
N PHE A 373 -6.71 -14.19 -11.91
CA PHE A 373 -6.48 -12.74 -12.02
C PHE A 373 -5.37 -12.38 -13.00
N TRP A 374 -4.26 -13.14 -12.99
CA TRP A 374 -3.13 -12.87 -13.88
C TRP A 374 -3.38 -13.37 -15.29
N SER A 375 -4.10 -14.49 -15.43
CA SER A 375 -4.50 -15.04 -16.72
C SER A 375 -5.39 -14.05 -17.46
N VAL A 376 -6.51 -13.63 -16.86
CA VAL A 376 -7.42 -12.64 -17.46
C VAL A 376 -6.70 -11.32 -17.70
N GLY A 377 -5.95 -10.80 -16.73
CA GLY A 377 -5.22 -9.54 -16.89
C GLY A 377 -4.19 -9.54 -18.02
N LEU A 378 -3.62 -10.68 -18.38
CA LEU A 378 -2.63 -10.79 -19.45
C LEU A 378 -3.22 -11.28 -20.78
N SER A 379 -4.11 -12.28 -20.75
CA SER A 379 -4.63 -12.93 -21.96
C SER A 379 -5.78 -12.16 -22.59
N ASP A 380 -6.57 -11.46 -21.76
CA ASP A 380 -7.75 -10.74 -22.20
C ASP A 380 -7.50 -9.24 -22.19
N GLU A 381 -7.24 -8.63 -21.04
CA GLU A 381 -7.12 -7.17 -20.94
C GLU A 381 -5.85 -6.62 -21.62
N PHE A 382 -4.66 -7.12 -21.25
CA PHE A 382 -3.43 -6.64 -21.87
C PHE A 382 -3.41 -7.00 -23.38
N ALA A 383 -3.90 -8.17 -23.77
CA ALA A 383 -3.89 -8.58 -25.16
C ALA A 383 -4.85 -7.76 -26.05
N SER A 384 -5.97 -7.25 -25.49
CA SER A 384 -6.92 -6.38 -26.20
C SER A 384 -6.33 -5.00 -26.48
N ALA A 385 -5.55 -4.43 -25.54
CA ALA A 385 -4.98 -3.09 -25.63
C ALA A 385 -3.48 -3.04 -25.25
N PRO A 386 -2.59 -3.78 -25.95
CA PRO A 386 -1.22 -4.00 -25.47
C PRO A 386 -0.36 -2.72 -25.42
N VAL A 387 -0.67 -1.71 -26.22
CA VAL A 387 0.12 -0.47 -26.27
C VAL A 387 -0.32 0.52 -25.19
N VAL A 388 -1.62 0.74 -25.06
CA VAL A 388 -2.19 1.81 -24.23
C VAL A 388 -2.80 1.31 -22.93
N GLY A 389 -3.18 0.04 -22.83
CA GLY A 389 -3.94 -0.56 -21.73
C GLY A 389 -5.42 -0.14 -21.72
N GLU A 390 -6.23 -0.81 -20.90
CA GLU A 390 -7.68 -0.57 -20.75
C GLU A 390 -8.03 0.70 -19.93
N GLY A 391 -7.05 1.42 -19.48
CA GLY A 391 -7.18 2.55 -18.56
C GLY A 391 -6.64 2.25 -17.17
N ALA A 392 -6.06 3.27 -16.53
CA ALA A 392 -5.48 3.10 -15.19
C ALA A 392 -6.51 2.51 -14.21
N ASP A 393 -6.14 1.44 -13.52
CA ASP A 393 -6.98 0.75 -12.51
C ASP A 393 -8.31 0.14 -13.03
N ASN A 394 -8.51 -0.03 -14.33
CA ASN A 394 -9.76 -0.58 -14.91
C ASN A 394 -9.84 -2.11 -14.95
N PHE A 395 -8.89 -2.84 -14.39
CA PHE A 395 -8.83 -4.30 -14.36
C PHE A 395 -10.16 -4.99 -13.96
N ALA A 396 -10.89 -4.47 -12.97
CA ALA A 396 -12.07 -5.14 -12.46
C ALA A 396 -13.18 -5.33 -13.51
N VAL A 397 -13.25 -4.48 -14.53
CA VAL A 397 -14.29 -4.51 -15.57
C VAL A 397 -14.14 -5.77 -16.43
N GLY A 398 -13.02 -5.90 -17.12
CA GLY A 398 -12.77 -7.06 -17.97
C GLY A 398 -12.61 -8.35 -17.18
N TYR A 399 -12.11 -8.26 -15.93
CA TYR A 399 -12.02 -9.42 -15.07
C TYR A 399 -13.40 -10.03 -14.76
N LEU A 400 -14.40 -9.22 -14.41
CA LEU A 400 -15.75 -9.71 -14.11
C LEU A 400 -16.40 -10.41 -15.30
N GLU A 401 -16.09 -9.99 -16.52
CA GLU A 401 -16.62 -10.57 -17.75
C GLU A 401 -16.00 -11.94 -18.07
N HIS A 402 -14.70 -12.14 -17.73
CA HIS A 402 -13.91 -13.29 -18.17
C HIS A 402 -13.47 -14.24 -17.04
N ARG A 403 -13.82 -13.96 -15.78
CA ARG A 403 -13.39 -14.74 -14.62
C ARG A 403 -13.97 -16.16 -14.60
N ASP A 404 -13.14 -17.08 -14.14
CA ASP A 404 -13.54 -18.47 -13.85
C ASP A 404 -13.75 -18.76 -12.35
N THR A 405 -13.51 -17.75 -11.47
CA THR A 405 -13.64 -17.85 -10.01
C THR A 405 -14.79 -17.00 -9.47
N ASP A 406 -15.22 -17.30 -8.23
CA ASP A 406 -16.23 -16.50 -7.52
C ASP A 406 -15.66 -15.22 -6.88
N GLU A 407 -14.34 -14.96 -7.02
CA GLU A 407 -13.70 -13.78 -6.47
C GLU A 407 -13.91 -12.54 -7.35
N GLU A 408 -14.07 -11.38 -6.71
CA GLU A 408 -14.29 -10.09 -7.38
C GLU A 408 -13.23 -9.05 -6.97
N PRO A 409 -11.95 -9.26 -7.28
CA PRO A 409 -10.90 -8.33 -6.92
C PRO A 409 -10.96 -7.05 -7.76
N PHE A 410 -10.80 -5.89 -7.11
CA PHE A 410 -10.64 -4.61 -7.81
C PHE A 410 -9.28 -4.50 -8.55
N TYR A 411 -8.28 -5.28 -8.13
CA TYR A 411 -6.91 -5.24 -8.65
C TYR A 411 -6.37 -6.64 -8.87
N PRO A 412 -5.49 -6.88 -9.86
CA PRO A 412 -5.00 -8.21 -10.21
C PRO A 412 -4.03 -8.82 -9.20
N HIS A 413 -3.88 -8.28 -8.00
CA HIS A 413 -2.92 -8.71 -6.97
C HIS A 413 -1.49 -8.89 -7.52
N SER A 414 -1.10 -8.02 -8.44
CA SER A 414 0.23 -7.97 -9.07
C SER A 414 0.46 -6.61 -9.69
N LEU A 415 1.50 -5.89 -9.24
CA LEU A 415 1.86 -4.59 -9.82
C LEU A 415 2.27 -4.71 -11.31
N PRO A 416 3.07 -5.71 -11.74
CA PRO A 416 3.36 -5.91 -13.16
C PRO A 416 2.10 -6.10 -14.03
N VAL A 417 1.18 -6.99 -13.62
CA VAL A 417 -0.06 -7.23 -14.37
C VAL A 417 -0.93 -5.96 -14.40
N ARG A 418 -1.07 -5.27 -13.25
CA ARG A 418 -1.80 -4.00 -13.17
C ARG A 418 -1.27 -2.93 -14.13
N LEU A 419 0.06 -2.81 -14.25
CA LEU A 419 0.68 -1.85 -15.16
C LEU A 419 0.43 -2.23 -16.62
N LEU A 420 0.62 -3.50 -16.97
CA LEU A 420 0.42 -3.99 -18.33
C LEU A 420 -1.05 -3.88 -18.75
N ALA A 421 -1.98 -4.40 -17.97
CA ALA A 421 -3.42 -4.34 -18.28
C ALA A 421 -3.94 -2.89 -18.29
N GLY A 422 -3.64 -2.10 -17.26
CA GLY A 422 -4.21 -0.76 -17.14
C GLY A 422 -3.53 0.32 -17.96
N THR A 423 -2.20 0.24 -18.21
CA THR A 423 -1.45 1.33 -18.87
C THR A 423 -0.64 0.89 -20.09
N GLY A 424 -0.74 -0.39 -20.45
CA GLY A 424 -0.05 -0.98 -21.60
C GLY A 424 1.47 -0.95 -21.49
N ILE A 425 2.13 -1.25 -22.60
CA ILE A 425 3.60 -1.21 -22.68
C ILE A 425 4.13 0.21 -22.45
N VAL A 426 3.42 1.25 -22.92
CA VAL A 426 3.88 2.65 -22.78
C VAL A 426 3.96 3.04 -21.31
N GLY A 427 2.88 2.89 -20.54
CA GLY A 427 2.89 3.22 -19.11
C GLY A 427 3.86 2.35 -18.31
N THR A 428 3.90 1.05 -18.62
CA THR A 428 4.84 0.10 -17.99
C THR A 428 6.30 0.50 -18.25
N ALA A 429 6.65 0.88 -19.47
CA ALA A 429 8.01 1.32 -19.80
C ALA A 429 8.39 2.63 -19.09
N LEU A 430 7.48 3.60 -19.00
CA LEU A 430 7.68 4.85 -18.26
C LEU A 430 7.92 4.57 -16.77
N PHE A 431 7.12 3.69 -16.17
CA PHE A 431 7.25 3.32 -14.77
C PHE A 431 8.55 2.55 -14.50
N LEU A 432 8.90 1.56 -15.31
CA LEU A 432 10.17 0.84 -15.21
C LEU A 432 11.37 1.78 -15.42
N GLY A 433 11.27 2.68 -16.38
CA GLY A 433 12.28 3.71 -16.60
C GLY A 433 12.47 4.61 -15.37
N PHE A 434 11.38 5.01 -14.71
CA PHE A 434 11.44 5.71 -13.42
C PHE A 434 12.20 4.89 -12.37
N LEU A 435 11.84 3.62 -12.18
CA LEU A 435 12.49 2.76 -11.17
C LEU A 435 13.98 2.60 -11.43
N VAL A 436 14.37 2.37 -12.70
CA VAL A 436 15.79 2.26 -13.08
C VAL A 436 16.53 3.57 -12.84
N ALA A 437 15.96 4.71 -13.25
CA ALA A 437 16.59 6.02 -13.05
C ALA A 437 16.73 6.37 -11.56
N ALA A 438 15.72 6.10 -10.76
CA ALA A 438 15.74 6.29 -9.30
C ALA A 438 16.80 5.38 -8.65
N ALA A 439 16.84 4.09 -9.01
CA ALA A 439 17.86 3.17 -8.52
C ALA A 439 19.28 3.63 -8.87
N VAL A 440 19.52 4.08 -10.11
CA VAL A 440 20.81 4.62 -10.54
C VAL A 440 21.19 5.87 -9.73
N ALA A 441 20.24 6.78 -9.47
CA ALA A 441 20.47 7.97 -8.66
C ALA A 441 20.87 7.59 -7.22
N VAL A 442 20.15 6.65 -6.60
CA VAL A 442 20.45 6.17 -5.24
C VAL A 442 21.78 5.44 -5.19
N PHE A 443 22.10 4.57 -6.15
CA PHE A 443 23.40 3.89 -6.23
C PHE A 443 24.56 4.87 -6.39
N ARG A 444 24.43 5.90 -7.22
CA ARG A 444 25.46 6.96 -7.37
C ARG A 444 25.70 7.68 -6.06
N THR A 445 24.62 8.04 -5.34
CA THR A 445 24.73 8.65 -4.02
C THR A 445 25.44 7.71 -3.03
N ARG A 446 25.02 6.43 -2.98
CA ARG A 446 25.64 5.43 -2.11
C ARG A 446 27.14 5.24 -2.37
N LEU A 447 27.56 5.23 -3.62
CA LEU A 447 28.97 5.02 -4.00
C LEU A 447 29.83 6.26 -3.75
N ARG A 448 29.30 7.46 -3.94
CA ARG A 448 30.05 8.74 -3.93
C ARG A 448 30.00 9.47 -2.59
N TYR A 449 29.00 9.16 -1.75
CA TYR A 449 28.82 9.90 -0.49
C TYR A 449 29.92 9.52 0.53
N PRO A 450 30.66 10.50 1.05
CA PRO A 450 31.80 10.21 1.94
C PRO A 450 31.36 9.71 3.32
N ASP A 451 30.20 10.18 3.83
CA ASP A 451 29.70 9.82 5.15
C ASP A 451 29.04 8.43 5.14
N PRO A 452 29.45 7.51 6.03
CA PRO A 452 28.86 6.17 6.16
C PRO A 452 27.36 6.19 6.48
N LEU A 453 26.87 7.18 7.25
CA LEU A 453 25.46 7.30 7.58
C LEU A 453 24.60 7.57 6.33
N GLY A 454 25.05 8.49 5.46
CA GLY A 454 24.37 8.77 4.21
C GLY A 454 24.37 7.59 3.25
N ARG A 455 25.47 6.82 3.16
CA ARG A 455 25.51 5.56 2.41
C ARG A 455 24.53 4.52 2.98
N GLY A 456 24.33 4.55 4.29
CA GLY A 456 23.38 3.68 4.98
C GLY A 456 21.93 4.02 4.67
N VAL A 457 21.58 5.31 4.67
CA VAL A 457 20.25 5.77 4.25
C VAL A 457 19.95 5.31 2.82
N ALA A 458 20.90 5.41 1.90
CA ALA A 458 20.73 4.91 0.53
C ALA A 458 20.54 3.38 0.49
N ALA A 459 21.25 2.62 1.35
CA ALA A 459 21.07 1.17 1.43
C ALA A 459 19.68 0.77 1.94
N VAL A 460 19.16 1.50 2.93
CA VAL A 460 17.77 1.30 3.44
C VAL A 460 16.74 1.59 2.36
N ALA A 461 16.89 2.69 1.62
CA ALA A 461 16.00 3.04 0.53
C ALA A 461 15.94 1.94 -0.54
N LEU A 462 17.10 1.39 -0.93
CA LEU A 462 17.17 0.30 -1.90
C LEU A 462 16.58 -1.01 -1.36
N ALA A 463 16.89 -1.38 -0.11
CA ALA A 463 16.37 -2.61 0.50
C ALA A 463 14.84 -2.57 0.67
N GLY A 464 14.31 -1.44 1.15
CA GLY A 464 12.87 -1.22 1.25
C GLY A 464 12.18 -1.26 -0.10
N ALA A 465 12.78 -0.65 -1.14
CA ALA A 465 12.25 -0.70 -2.50
C ALA A 465 12.28 -2.11 -3.09
N VAL A 466 13.35 -2.88 -2.89
CA VAL A 466 13.43 -4.28 -3.34
C VAL A 466 12.37 -5.13 -2.65
N TYR A 467 12.22 -5.03 -1.32
CA TYR A 467 11.16 -5.73 -0.60
C TYR A 467 9.77 -5.36 -1.15
N PHE A 468 9.50 -4.06 -1.29
CA PHE A 468 8.22 -3.56 -1.77
C PHE A 468 7.89 -4.05 -3.20
N LEU A 469 8.84 -3.96 -4.12
CA LEU A 469 8.64 -4.36 -5.52
C LEU A 469 8.45 -5.87 -5.65
N LEU A 470 9.25 -6.68 -4.97
CA LEU A 470 9.10 -8.13 -4.97
C LEU A 470 7.76 -8.55 -4.35
N HIS A 471 7.36 -7.95 -3.23
CA HIS A 471 6.07 -8.25 -2.60
C HIS A 471 4.89 -7.79 -3.49
N SER A 472 4.97 -6.59 -4.06
CA SER A 472 3.94 -6.05 -4.97
C SER A 472 3.85 -6.80 -6.30
N SER A 473 4.86 -7.62 -6.67
CA SER A 473 4.77 -8.47 -7.86
C SER A 473 3.72 -9.57 -7.71
N GLY A 474 3.38 -9.96 -6.49
CA GLY A 474 2.32 -10.92 -6.17
C GLY A 474 1.22 -10.34 -5.29
N ASP A 475 1.12 -9.00 -5.18
CA ASP A 475 0.10 -8.35 -4.35
C ASP A 475 -0.20 -6.91 -4.82
N TRP A 476 -1.26 -6.30 -4.31
CA TRP A 476 -1.77 -4.97 -4.68
C TRP A 476 -1.32 -3.83 -3.75
N LEU A 477 -0.12 -3.94 -3.18
CA LEU A 477 0.43 -2.98 -2.20
C LEU A 477 0.57 -1.55 -2.72
N TRP A 478 0.69 -1.36 -4.04
CA TRP A 478 0.71 -0.04 -4.68
C TRP A 478 -0.49 0.83 -4.31
N THR A 479 -1.62 0.21 -3.99
CA THR A 479 -2.87 0.90 -3.64
C THR A 479 -2.81 1.53 -2.24
N PHE A 480 -2.03 0.95 -1.33
CA PHE A 480 -1.90 1.43 0.05
C PHE A 480 -0.88 2.57 0.15
N ALA A 481 -1.38 3.81 0.21
CA ALA A 481 -0.53 5.00 0.26
C ALA A 481 0.39 5.02 1.49
N GLY A 482 -0.08 4.53 2.65
CA GLY A 482 0.70 4.41 3.88
C GLY A 482 1.90 3.46 3.79
N ILE A 483 1.90 2.54 2.80
CA ILE A 483 3.00 1.63 2.50
C ILE A 483 3.89 2.19 1.39
N THR A 484 3.28 2.69 0.33
CA THR A 484 3.99 3.09 -0.90
C THR A 484 4.69 4.44 -0.75
N MET A 485 4.03 5.44 -0.14
CA MET A 485 4.60 6.79 0.03
C MET A 485 5.94 6.79 0.78
N PRO A 486 6.13 6.06 1.90
CA PRO A 486 7.44 5.98 2.56
C PRO A 486 8.54 5.42 1.65
N VAL A 487 8.27 4.35 0.89
CA VAL A 487 9.25 3.76 -0.03
C VAL A 487 9.69 4.77 -1.09
N ILE A 488 8.72 5.46 -1.71
CA ILE A 488 8.96 6.52 -2.68
C ILE A 488 9.73 7.69 -2.06
N ALA A 489 9.41 8.07 -0.81
CA ALA A 489 10.09 9.14 -0.08
C ALA A 489 11.57 8.80 0.17
N TRP A 490 11.87 7.56 0.60
CA TRP A 490 13.26 7.13 0.83
C TRP A 490 14.08 7.11 -0.46
N LEU A 491 13.49 6.70 -1.58
CA LEU A 491 14.10 6.81 -2.90
C LEU A 491 14.38 8.27 -3.26
N GLY A 492 13.44 9.18 -2.98
CA GLY A 492 13.61 10.62 -3.19
C GLY A 492 14.73 11.23 -2.35
N ILE A 493 14.80 10.93 -1.04
CA ILE A 493 15.89 11.37 -0.14
C ILE A 493 17.26 10.94 -0.68
N ALA A 494 17.38 9.65 -0.98
CA ALA A 494 18.63 9.05 -1.39
C ALA A 494 19.02 9.47 -2.82
N GLY A 495 18.05 9.52 -3.74
CA GLY A 495 18.25 9.90 -5.15
C GLY A 495 18.53 11.39 -5.35
N GLY A 496 17.89 12.26 -4.55
CA GLY A 496 18.11 13.71 -4.58
C GLY A 496 19.52 14.15 -4.15
N GLY A 497 20.27 13.25 -3.54
CA GLY A 497 21.64 13.48 -3.06
C GLY A 497 21.64 14.23 -1.71
N MET A 498 22.24 13.59 -0.72
CA MET A 498 22.47 14.21 0.59
C MET A 498 23.71 15.12 0.52
N ARG A 499 23.65 16.31 1.09
CA ARG A 499 24.76 17.26 1.03
C ARG A 499 25.60 17.30 2.30
N GLY A 500 26.88 17.67 2.12
CA GLY A 500 27.75 18.18 3.17
C GLY A 500 27.33 19.59 3.64
N ARG A 501 28.09 20.15 4.57
CA ARG A 501 27.76 21.36 5.36
C ARG A 501 27.69 22.71 4.61
N GLU A 502 27.94 22.79 3.31
CA GLU A 502 28.02 24.10 2.62
C GLU A 502 26.65 24.59 2.14
N PRO A 503 26.26 25.79 2.53
CA PRO A 503 25.08 26.44 1.97
C PRO A 503 25.33 26.84 0.52
N VAL A 504 24.45 26.37 -0.40
CA VAL A 504 24.49 26.82 -1.79
C VAL A 504 24.03 28.25 -1.89
N ARG A 505 24.89 29.13 -2.39
CA ARG A 505 24.49 30.50 -2.72
C ARG A 505 23.51 30.44 -3.92
N PRO A 506 22.34 31.06 -3.82
CA PRO A 506 21.41 31.08 -4.94
C PRO A 506 21.98 31.89 -6.09
N THR A 507 22.35 31.21 -7.17
CA THR A 507 22.63 31.91 -8.44
C THR A 507 21.29 32.21 -9.13
N PRO A 508 21.05 33.46 -9.55
CA PRO A 508 19.83 33.80 -10.28
C PRO A 508 19.70 32.97 -11.57
N LEU A 509 18.46 32.61 -11.92
CA LEU A 509 18.18 32.00 -13.23
C LEU A 509 18.57 33.03 -14.33
N PRO A 510 19.40 32.68 -15.32
CA PRO A 510 19.70 33.55 -16.43
C PRO A 510 18.55 33.62 -17.44
N LEU A 511 17.32 33.69 -16.96
CA LEU A 511 16.13 33.81 -17.77
C LEU A 511 15.62 35.26 -17.75
N PRO A 512 15.18 35.81 -18.90
CA PRO A 512 14.49 37.08 -18.94
C PRO A 512 13.30 37.12 -17.99
N ALA A 513 12.98 38.26 -17.41
CA ALA A 513 11.88 38.40 -16.47
C ALA A 513 10.54 37.83 -16.98
N PRO A 514 10.12 38.05 -18.23
CA PRO A 514 8.88 37.45 -18.76
C PRO A 514 8.90 35.93 -18.81
N ALA A 515 10.02 35.30 -19.18
CA ALA A 515 10.13 33.84 -19.17
C ALA A 515 10.05 33.24 -17.76
N ARG A 516 10.62 33.94 -16.78
CA ARG A 516 10.53 33.55 -15.36
C ARG A 516 9.11 33.67 -14.82
N ILE A 517 8.40 34.76 -15.16
CA ILE A 517 7.00 34.95 -14.79
C ILE A 517 6.13 33.88 -15.44
N GLY A 518 6.32 33.60 -16.73
CA GLY A 518 5.61 32.54 -17.44
C GLY A 518 5.80 31.16 -16.82
N MET A 519 7.02 30.83 -16.43
CA MET A 519 7.34 29.56 -15.75
C MET A 519 6.67 29.46 -14.37
N ILE A 520 6.65 30.53 -13.58
CA ILE A 520 5.98 30.57 -12.28
C ILE A 520 4.46 30.44 -12.48
N ALA A 521 3.88 31.12 -13.45
CA ALA A 521 2.46 31.04 -13.77
C ALA A 521 2.07 29.62 -14.22
N ALA A 522 2.88 28.99 -15.09
CA ALA A 522 2.65 27.62 -15.52
C ALA A 522 2.73 26.62 -14.33
N ALA A 523 3.72 26.75 -13.46
CA ALA A 523 3.84 25.93 -12.27
C ALA A 523 2.66 26.12 -11.31
N ALA A 524 2.21 27.36 -11.11
CA ALA A 524 1.03 27.66 -10.30
C ALA A 524 -0.25 27.06 -10.90
N LEU A 525 -0.42 27.14 -12.21
CA LEU A 525 -1.56 26.51 -12.90
C LEU A 525 -1.55 25.00 -12.72
N VAL A 526 -0.40 24.34 -12.92
CA VAL A 526 -0.26 22.89 -12.70
C VAL A 526 -0.58 22.53 -11.23
N ALA A 527 -0.12 23.33 -10.26
CA ALA A 527 -0.42 23.10 -8.85
C ALA A 527 -1.92 23.25 -8.55
N ILE A 528 -2.59 24.25 -9.13
CA ILE A 528 -4.04 24.45 -8.97
C ILE A 528 -4.80 23.27 -9.60
N VAL A 529 -4.45 22.85 -10.81
CA VAL A 529 -5.08 21.70 -11.48
C VAL A 529 -4.89 20.43 -10.65
N ALA A 530 -3.68 20.19 -10.13
CA ALA A 530 -3.41 19.07 -9.24
C ALA A 530 -4.23 19.13 -7.94
N ALA A 531 -4.33 20.33 -7.32
CA ALA A 531 -5.15 20.51 -6.12
C ALA A 531 -6.63 20.23 -6.39
N VAL A 532 -7.18 20.73 -7.49
CA VAL A 532 -8.57 20.49 -7.91
C VAL A 532 -8.81 19.01 -8.20
N SER A 533 -7.90 18.37 -8.94
CA SER A 533 -7.98 16.94 -9.27
C SER A 533 -7.97 16.04 -8.03
N LEU A 534 -7.27 16.42 -6.97
CA LEU A 534 -7.26 15.70 -5.69
C LEU A 534 -8.46 16.04 -4.81
N ALA A 535 -8.83 17.34 -4.75
CA ALA A 535 -9.84 17.81 -3.81
C ALA A 535 -11.27 17.46 -4.21
N LEU A 536 -11.63 17.56 -5.50
CA LEU A 536 -13.02 17.36 -5.91
C LEU A 536 -13.47 15.89 -5.75
N PRO A 537 -12.73 14.86 -6.20
CA PRO A 537 -13.09 13.47 -5.93
C PRO A 537 -13.08 13.14 -4.43
N TRP A 538 -12.17 13.72 -3.66
CA TRP A 538 -12.13 13.56 -2.20
C TRP A 538 -13.40 14.11 -1.53
N ILE A 539 -13.82 15.33 -1.86
CA ILE A 539 -15.02 15.94 -1.29
C ILE A 539 -16.25 15.14 -1.71
N SER A 540 -16.33 14.73 -2.98
CA SER A 540 -17.38 13.88 -3.52
C SER A 540 -17.51 12.56 -2.73
N ALA A 541 -16.39 11.85 -2.51
CA ALA A 541 -16.38 10.62 -1.73
C ALA A 541 -16.81 10.84 -0.28
N ARG A 542 -16.35 11.93 0.37
CA ARG A 542 -16.77 12.31 1.74
C ARG A 542 -18.26 12.57 1.85
N LEU A 543 -18.85 13.28 0.87
CA LEU A 543 -20.28 13.55 0.83
C LEU A 543 -21.09 12.27 0.59
N THR A 544 -20.58 11.39 -0.30
CA THR A 544 -21.21 10.10 -0.58
C THR A 544 -21.23 9.21 0.66
N ASP A 545 -20.11 9.09 1.37
CA ASP A 545 -20.04 8.30 2.61
C ASP A 545 -20.92 8.89 3.74
N SER A 546 -20.93 10.23 3.85
CA SER A 546 -21.81 10.92 4.81
C SER A 546 -23.29 10.72 4.49
N ALA A 547 -23.66 10.64 3.22
CA ALA A 547 -25.02 10.32 2.82
C ALA A 547 -25.35 8.85 3.10
N ALA A 548 -24.43 7.93 2.76
CA ALA A 548 -24.62 6.51 2.99
C ALA A 548 -24.79 6.14 4.47
N SER A 549 -24.15 6.88 5.38
CA SER A 549 -24.27 6.65 6.84
C SER A 549 -25.42 7.42 7.51
N GLY A 550 -25.81 8.57 6.97
CA GLY A 550 -26.76 9.47 7.62
C GLY A 550 -28.19 9.43 7.03
N TRP A 551 -28.45 8.64 5.99
CA TRP A 551 -29.74 8.61 5.33
C TRP A 551 -30.90 8.11 6.21
N PRO A 552 -30.71 7.20 7.19
CA PRO A 552 -31.84 6.77 8.01
C PRO A 552 -32.44 7.90 8.84
N ASP A 553 -31.61 8.87 9.26
CA ASP A 553 -32.05 10.02 10.06
C ASP A 553 -32.67 11.11 9.20
N ASP A 554 -32.10 11.39 8.01
CA ASP A 554 -32.57 12.43 7.10
C ASP A 554 -32.29 12.03 5.63
N PRO A 555 -33.20 11.29 4.98
CA PRO A 555 -33.06 10.89 3.58
C PRO A 555 -32.96 12.08 2.62
N GLN A 556 -33.65 13.19 2.89
CA GLN A 556 -33.63 14.36 2.00
C GLN A 556 -32.26 15.06 2.01
N ALA A 557 -31.65 15.22 3.18
CA ALA A 557 -30.30 15.74 3.28
C ALA A 557 -29.27 14.78 2.63
N ALA A 558 -29.47 13.47 2.75
CA ALA A 558 -28.62 12.48 2.08
C ALA A 558 -28.66 12.64 0.56
N TYR A 559 -29.83 12.75 -0.05
CA TYR A 559 -29.96 12.99 -1.50
C TYR A 559 -29.31 14.31 -1.94
N SER A 560 -29.50 15.39 -1.18
CA SER A 560 -28.85 16.69 -1.48
C SER A 560 -27.31 16.60 -1.47
N ARG A 561 -26.75 15.82 -0.52
CA ARG A 561 -25.29 15.54 -0.49
C ARG A 561 -24.83 14.74 -1.70
N LEU A 562 -25.64 13.72 -2.11
CA LEU A 562 -25.32 12.89 -3.28
C LEU A 562 -25.41 13.68 -4.60
N ASP A 563 -26.38 14.57 -4.73
CA ASP A 563 -26.45 15.49 -5.88
C ASP A 563 -25.21 16.37 -5.96
N THR A 564 -24.79 16.98 -4.83
CA THR A 564 -23.54 17.74 -4.76
C THR A 564 -22.30 16.87 -5.05
N ALA A 565 -22.25 15.65 -4.54
CA ALA A 565 -21.16 14.71 -4.77
C ALA A 565 -21.02 14.36 -6.26
N ARG A 566 -22.13 14.15 -6.95
CA ARG A 566 -22.19 13.88 -8.40
C ARG A 566 -21.65 15.07 -9.21
N ASP A 567 -22.04 16.29 -8.84
CA ASP A 567 -21.58 17.50 -9.53
C ASP A 567 -20.07 17.75 -9.35
N LEU A 568 -19.51 17.39 -8.17
CA LEU A 568 -18.09 17.52 -7.88
C LEU A 568 -17.23 16.45 -8.56
N ASN A 569 -17.75 15.24 -8.76
CA ASN A 569 -17.05 14.18 -9.49
C ASN A 569 -17.94 13.57 -10.57
N PRO A 570 -18.10 14.24 -11.70
CA PRO A 570 -18.97 13.79 -12.77
C PRO A 570 -18.47 12.52 -13.49
N LEU A 571 -17.29 12.01 -13.20
CA LEU A 571 -16.75 10.78 -13.78
C LEU A 571 -17.10 9.52 -12.99
N SER A 572 -17.65 9.64 -11.77
CA SER A 572 -17.98 8.50 -10.91
C SER A 572 -19.48 8.25 -10.85
N ALA A 573 -19.92 7.01 -11.01
CA ALA A 573 -21.29 6.58 -10.79
C ALA A 573 -21.62 6.35 -9.29
N ARG A 574 -20.63 6.32 -8.41
CA ARG A 574 -20.81 5.97 -6.99
C ARG A 574 -21.90 6.78 -6.26
N PRO A 575 -22.01 8.13 -6.43
CA PRO A 575 -23.10 8.88 -5.83
C PRO A 575 -24.49 8.42 -6.29
N ASP A 576 -24.66 8.11 -7.59
CA ASP A 576 -25.93 7.64 -8.14
C ASP A 576 -26.24 6.19 -7.70
N LEU A 577 -25.25 5.30 -7.60
CA LEU A 577 -25.44 3.96 -7.04
C LEU A 577 -25.91 4.01 -5.60
N VAL A 578 -25.29 4.84 -4.75
CA VAL A 578 -25.70 5.04 -3.35
C VAL A 578 -27.10 5.67 -3.27
N ALA A 579 -27.42 6.64 -4.14
CA ALA A 579 -28.75 7.24 -4.20
C ALA A 579 -29.83 6.21 -4.57
N GLY A 580 -29.54 5.31 -5.50
CA GLY A 580 -30.41 4.20 -5.89
C GLY A 580 -30.65 3.23 -4.75
N THR A 581 -29.61 2.81 -4.05
CA THR A 581 -29.69 1.91 -2.89
C THR A 581 -30.49 2.52 -1.73
N ILE A 582 -30.25 3.81 -1.41
CA ILE A 582 -31.04 4.53 -0.40
C ILE A 582 -32.51 4.60 -0.83
N ALA A 583 -32.79 4.85 -2.10
CA ALA A 583 -34.16 4.94 -2.59
C ALA A 583 -34.91 3.59 -2.49
N ILE A 584 -34.22 2.46 -2.77
CA ILE A 584 -34.75 1.11 -2.55
C ILE A 584 -35.11 0.92 -1.07
N ARG A 585 -34.22 1.23 -0.16
CA ARG A 585 -34.41 1.07 1.29
C ARG A 585 -35.47 2.02 1.85
N ASN A 586 -35.72 3.14 1.17
CA ASN A 586 -36.73 4.14 1.51
C ASN A 586 -38.08 3.94 0.74
N ASP A 587 -38.25 2.80 0.07
CA ASP A 587 -39.44 2.42 -0.70
C ASP A 587 -39.86 3.47 -1.77
N ASP A 588 -38.84 4.06 -2.45
CA ASP A 588 -39.01 5.02 -3.56
C ASP A 588 -38.46 4.42 -4.88
N PRO A 589 -39.24 3.51 -5.53
CA PRO A 589 -38.78 2.84 -6.75
C PRO A 589 -38.58 3.80 -7.94
N THR A 590 -39.29 4.93 -7.96
CA THR A 590 -39.17 5.94 -9.02
C THR A 590 -37.79 6.61 -8.95
N ARG A 591 -37.41 7.04 -7.75
CA ARG A 591 -36.08 7.63 -7.52
C ARG A 591 -34.94 6.61 -7.70
N ALA A 592 -35.16 5.36 -7.27
CA ALA A 592 -34.21 4.26 -7.49
C ALA A 592 -33.96 4.05 -8.98
N ALA A 593 -34.99 3.91 -9.79
CA ALA A 593 -34.88 3.74 -11.24
C ALA A 593 -34.14 4.91 -11.90
N ALA A 594 -34.47 6.16 -11.52
CA ALA A 594 -33.79 7.34 -12.05
C ALA A 594 -32.30 7.36 -11.67
N ALA A 595 -31.94 6.99 -10.45
CA ALA A 595 -30.57 6.97 -9.98
C ALA A 595 -29.74 5.86 -10.67
N PHE A 596 -30.25 4.63 -10.73
CA PHE A 596 -29.57 3.55 -11.44
C PHE A 596 -29.48 3.77 -12.95
N THR A 597 -30.44 4.46 -13.56
CA THR A 597 -30.35 4.85 -14.97
C THR A 597 -29.16 5.78 -15.18
N ARG A 598 -28.99 6.83 -14.37
CA ARG A 598 -27.83 7.73 -14.44
C ARG A 598 -26.53 6.99 -14.17
N ALA A 599 -26.51 6.06 -13.21
CA ALA A 599 -25.33 5.23 -12.93
C ALA A 599 -24.95 4.38 -14.15
N ALA A 600 -25.93 3.70 -14.78
CA ALA A 600 -25.73 2.88 -15.97
C ALA A 600 -25.39 3.67 -17.25
N GLU A 601 -25.81 4.93 -17.35
CA GLU A 601 -25.41 5.84 -18.42
C GLU A 601 -23.95 6.30 -18.26
N ARG A 602 -23.52 6.50 -17.00
CA ARG A 602 -22.15 6.92 -16.69
C ARG A 602 -21.13 5.78 -16.76
N GLU A 603 -21.50 4.63 -16.25
CA GLU A 603 -20.74 3.39 -16.25
C GLU A 603 -21.57 2.27 -16.93
N PRO A 604 -21.53 2.19 -18.27
CA PRO A 604 -22.33 1.20 -19.02
C PRO A 604 -22.00 -0.24 -18.66
N THR A 605 -20.80 -0.50 -18.16
CA THR A 605 -20.28 -1.79 -17.68
C THR A 605 -20.66 -2.11 -16.23
N ASN A 606 -21.43 -1.27 -15.56
CA ASN A 606 -21.87 -1.50 -14.18
C ASN A 606 -23.02 -2.52 -14.13
N TRP A 607 -22.68 -3.79 -13.89
CA TRP A 607 -23.66 -4.89 -13.81
C TRP A 607 -24.66 -4.72 -12.67
N TYR A 608 -24.25 -4.08 -11.53
CA TYR A 608 -25.14 -3.86 -10.39
C TYR A 608 -26.28 -2.88 -10.74
N ALA A 609 -25.97 -1.78 -11.40
CA ALA A 609 -27.02 -0.88 -11.87
C ALA A 609 -27.99 -1.57 -12.85
N ARG A 610 -27.49 -2.48 -13.70
CA ARG A 610 -28.30 -3.24 -14.66
C ARG A 610 -29.24 -4.25 -14.00
N ILE A 611 -28.77 -5.00 -13.00
CA ILE A 611 -29.63 -5.97 -12.29
C ILE A 611 -30.74 -5.24 -11.51
N GLU A 612 -30.42 -4.09 -10.88
CA GLU A 612 -31.39 -3.28 -10.17
C GLU A 612 -32.45 -2.68 -11.10
N LEU A 613 -32.04 -2.11 -12.25
CA LEU A 613 -32.97 -1.64 -13.27
C LEU A 613 -33.86 -2.76 -13.81
N GLY A 614 -33.27 -3.93 -14.06
CA GLY A 614 -34.01 -5.10 -14.52
C GLY A 614 -35.10 -5.53 -13.55
N THR A 615 -34.82 -5.56 -12.26
CA THR A 615 -35.80 -5.93 -11.23
C THR A 615 -36.84 -4.86 -11.00
N LEU A 616 -36.49 -3.58 -11.05
CA LEU A 616 -37.44 -2.46 -10.98
C LEU A 616 -38.43 -2.48 -12.16
N ASP A 617 -37.91 -2.70 -13.38
CA ASP A 617 -38.79 -2.79 -14.57
C ASP A 617 -39.73 -4.01 -14.54
N LEU A 618 -39.27 -5.14 -13.98
CA LEU A 618 -40.12 -6.31 -13.77
C LEU A 618 -41.25 -6.02 -12.76
N ALA A 619 -40.92 -5.32 -11.67
CA ALA A 619 -41.89 -4.92 -10.65
C ALA A 619 -42.93 -3.93 -11.22
N ASP A 620 -42.54 -3.06 -12.15
CA ASP A 620 -43.39 -2.09 -12.84
C ASP A 620 -44.15 -2.71 -14.05
N GLY A 621 -44.08 -4.03 -14.23
CA GLY A 621 -44.76 -4.74 -15.32
C GLY A 621 -44.12 -4.59 -16.69
N LYS A 622 -42.98 -3.90 -16.82
CA LYS A 622 -42.20 -3.67 -18.07
C LYS A 622 -41.31 -4.88 -18.39
N ARG A 623 -41.93 -6.06 -18.47
CA ARG A 623 -41.22 -7.35 -18.52
C ARG A 623 -40.15 -7.44 -19.61
N GLY A 624 -40.47 -6.95 -20.83
CA GLY A 624 -39.52 -7.03 -21.95
C GLY A 624 -38.22 -6.25 -21.67
N ARG A 625 -38.32 -5.03 -21.11
CA ARG A 625 -37.21 -4.18 -20.76
C ARG A 625 -36.47 -4.76 -19.56
N GLY A 626 -37.17 -5.18 -18.52
CA GLY A 626 -36.54 -5.79 -17.34
C GLY A 626 -35.69 -7.03 -17.66
N VAL A 627 -36.23 -7.92 -18.54
CA VAL A 627 -35.47 -9.09 -19.00
C VAL A 627 -34.24 -8.70 -19.82
N ALA A 628 -34.34 -7.65 -20.67
CA ALA A 628 -33.18 -7.16 -21.44
C ALA A 628 -32.07 -6.63 -20.54
N GLU A 629 -32.42 -5.84 -19.49
CA GLU A 629 -31.43 -5.34 -18.51
C GLU A 629 -30.75 -6.48 -17.73
N LEU A 630 -31.50 -7.53 -17.34
CA LEU A 630 -30.94 -8.71 -16.68
C LEU A 630 -29.98 -9.48 -17.60
N HIS A 631 -30.28 -9.59 -18.90
CA HIS A 631 -29.37 -10.20 -19.86
C HIS A 631 -28.12 -9.37 -20.06
N ARG A 632 -28.24 -8.04 -20.08
CA ARG A 632 -27.10 -7.14 -20.15
C ARG A 632 -26.20 -7.28 -18.88
N ALA A 633 -26.80 -7.35 -17.68
CA ALA A 633 -26.07 -7.63 -16.45
C ALA A 633 -25.27 -8.95 -16.55
N ARG A 634 -25.90 -9.99 -17.15
CA ARG A 634 -25.24 -11.30 -17.34
C ARG A 634 -24.06 -11.26 -18.32
N GLU A 635 -24.13 -10.44 -19.34
CA GLU A 635 -22.99 -10.24 -20.26
C GLU A 635 -21.79 -9.64 -19.51
N LEU A 636 -22.06 -8.69 -18.59
CA LEU A 636 -21.04 -7.98 -17.82
C LEU A 636 -20.46 -8.76 -16.64
N ASN A 637 -21.24 -9.70 -16.07
CA ASN A 637 -20.78 -10.55 -14.96
C ASN A 637 -21.49 -11.92 -15.01
N PRO A 638 -21.08 -12.80 -15.92
CA PRO A 638 -21.74 -14.08 -16.16
C PRO A 638 -21.66 -15.04 -14.96
N ALA A 639 -20.62 -14.93 -14.14
CA ALA A 639 -20.42 -15.77 -12.96
C ALA A 639 -21.24 -15.36 -11.73
N GLU A 640 -21.95 -14.20 -11.76
CA GLU A 640 -22.72 -13.72 -10.62
C GLU A 640 -24.02 -14.53 -10.43
N PRO A 641 -24.19 -15.30 -9.32
CA PRO A 641 -25.33 -16.19 -9.12
C PRO A 641 -26.68 -15.44 -8.99
N LEU A 642 -26.68 -14.20 -8.48
CA LEU A 642 -27.89 -13.38 -8.35
C LEU A 642 -28.51 -13.07 -9.71
N ILE A 643 -27.69 -12.76 -10.70
CA ILE A 643 -28.15 -12.45 -12.07
C ILE A 643 -28.83 -13.68 -12.66
N ALA A 644 -28.19 -14.85 -12.55
CA ALA A 644 -28.76 -16.11 -13.03
C ALA A 644 -30.09 -16.42 -12.32
N THR A 645 -30.20 -16.11 -11.02
CA THR A 645 -31.44 -16.30 -10.24
C THR A 645 -32.51 -15.30 -10.66
N ALA A 646 -32.16 -14.03 -10.87
CA ALA A 646 -33.08 -12.99 -11.34
C ALA A 646 -33.67 -13.37 -12.71
N ILE A 647 -32.86 -13.84 -13.66
CA ILE A 647 -33.30 -14.29 -14.99
C ILE A 647 -34.23 -15.50 -14.88
N ARG A 648 -33.93 -16.51 -14.05
CA ARG A 648 -34.80 -17.65 -13.86
C ARG A 648 -36.17 -17.22 -13.29
N ARG A 649 -36.19 -16.39 -12.27
CA ARG A 649 -37.42 -15.93 -11.60
C ARG A 649 -38.21 -14.94 -12.46
N SER A 650 -37.56 -14.19 -13.36
CA SER A 650 -38.27 -13.30 -14.28
C SER A 650 -39.27 -14.03 -15.21
N ARG A 651 -39.10 -15.33 -15.42
CA ARG A 651 -39.98 -16.15 -16.24
C ARG A 651 -41.25 -16.58 -15.50
N GLY A 652 -41.24 -16.54 -14.17
CA GLY A 652 -42.39 -16.91 -13.29
C GLY A 652 -43.23 -15.74 -12.84
N SER A 653 -44.12 -16.00 -11.89
CA SER A 653 -44.99 -15.02 -11.24
C SER A 653 -44.36 -14.32 -10.03
N ASN A 654 -43.17 -14.76 -9.60
CA ASN A 654 -42.47 -14.23 -8.42
C ASN A 654 -41.05 -13.82 -8.78
N PRO A 655 -40.83 -12.66 -9.43
CA PRO A 655 -39.52 -12.16 -9.76
C PRO A 655 -38.71 -11.86 -8.50
N LEU A 656 -37.36 -11.81 -8.64
CA LEU A 656 -36.49 -11.34 -7.57
C LEU A 656 -36.71 -9.83 -7.37
N THR A 657 -36.74 -9.39 -6.11
CA THR A 657 -36.93 -7.97 -5.77
C THR A 657 -35.61 -7.28 -5.52
N THR A 658 -35.53 -5.97 -5.74
CA THR A 658 -34.39 -5.13 -5.42
C THR A 658 -33.97 -5.27 -3.95
N ALA A 659 -34.92 -5.29 -3.01
CA ALA A 659 -34.64 -5.50 -1.59
C ALA A 659 -34.03 -6.88 -1.28
N ALA A 660 -34.31 -7.91 -2.08
CA ALA A 660 -33.68 -9.21 -1.92
C ALA A 660 -32.25 -9.22 -2.47
N ILE A 661 -31.97 -8.47 -3.55
CA ILE A 661 -30.62 -8.29 -4.11
C ILE A 661 -29.76 -7.51 -3.13
N ASP A 662 -30.23 -6.35 -2.66
CA ASP A 662 -29.52 -5.50 -1.71
C ASP A 662 -29.14 -6.28 -0.43
N ARG A 663 -30.05 -7.08 0.11
CA ARG A 663 -29.80 -7.90 1.30
C ARG A 663 -28.72 -8.96 1.05
N ASP A 664 -28.80 -9.72 -0.04
CA ASP A 664 -27.83 -10.79 -0.35
C ASP A 664 -26.43 -10.21 -0.60
N LEU A 665 -26.34 -9.10 -1.32
CA LEU A 665 -25.06 -8.42 -1.55
C LEU A 665 -24.49 -7.87 -0.25
N LEU A 666 -25.31 -7.25 0.60
CA LEU A 666 -24.88 -6.74 1.91
C LEU A 666 -24.37 -7.87 2.80
N ASP A 667 -25.09 -8.98 2.91
CA ASP A 667 -24.69 -10.13 3.71
C ASP A 667 -23.35 -10.71 3.23
N ARG A 668 -23.12 -10.79 1.92
CA ARG A 668 -21.84 -11.24 1.35
C ARG A 668 -20.68 -10.28 1.64
N VAL A 669 -20.91 -8.99 1.50
CA VAL A 669 -19.87 -7.99 1.84
C VAL A 669 -19.54 -8.07 3.33
N CYS A 670 -20.56 -8.08 4.19
CA CYS A 670 -20.37 -8.06 5.64
C CYS A 670 -19.72 -9.33 6.19
N SER A 671 -19.89 -10.48 5.53
CA SER A 671 -19.20 -11.71 5.92
C SER A 671 -17.70 -11.74 5.56
N ARG A 672 -17.25 -10.87 4.65
CA ARG A 672 -15.88 -10.86 4.10
C ARG A 672 -14.99 -9.73 4.63
N VAL A 673 -15.55 -8.69 5.26
CA VAL A 673 -14.81 -7.50 5.69
C VAL A 673 -14.46 -7.54 7.18
N GLY A 674 -13.32 -6.92 7.54
CA GLY A 674 -12.89 -6.80 8.95
C GLY A 674 -13.74 -5.79 9.74
N ALA A 675 -13.52 -5.76 11.07
CA ALA A 675 -14.34 -5.00 12.02
C ALA A 675 -14.55 -3.53 11.69
N THR A 676 -13.50 -2.84 11.30
CA THR A 676 -13.57 -1.41 10.96
C THR A 676 -14.48 -1.16 9.77
N GLN A 677 -14.44 -2.04 8.77
CA GLN A 677 -15.30 -1.97 7.59
C GLN A 677 -16.72 -2.46 7.91
N GLN A 678 -16.89 -3.51 8.73
CA GLN A 678 -18.21 -3.95 9.20
C GLN A 678 -18.94 -2.85 9.95
N THR A 679 -18.22 -2.13 10.83
CA THR A 679 -18.80 -1.00 11.58
C THR A 679 -19.25 0.12 10.65
N ARG A 680 -18.55 0.30 9.53
CA ARG A 680 -18.82 1.38 8.55
C ARG A 680 -19.94 1.05 7.58
N TYR A 681 -20.06 -0.22 7.14
CA TYR A 681 -20.94 -0.60 6.04
C TYR A 681 -22.08 -1.55 6.43
N CYS A 682 -21.99 -2.22 7.58
CA CYS A 682 -22.87 -3.34 7.94
C CYS A 682 -23.75 -3.07 9.15
N LYS A 683 -23.72 -1.90 9.76
CA LYS A 683 -24.49 -1.58 10.97
C LYS A 683 -25.90 -1.04 10.72
N ASN A 684 -26.40 -1.05 9.47
CA ASN A 684 -27.80 -0.60 9.21
C ASN A 684 -28.44 -1.43 8.10
#